data_542e755cf102877661bc10824d3a9d6b
#
_entry.id   542e755cf102877661bc10824d3a9d6b
#
_cell.length_a   1.000
_cell.length_b   1.000
_cell.length_c   1.000
_cell.angle_alpha   90.00
_cell.angle_beta   90.00
_cell.angle_gamma   90.00
#
_symmetry.space_group_name_H-M   'P 1'
#
loop_
_entity.id
_entity.type
_entity.pdbx_description
1 polymer ?
#
loop_
_entity_poly.entity_id
_entity_poly.type
_entity_poly.pdbx_seq_one_letter_code
_entity_poly.pdbx_strand_id
1 'polypeptide(L)'
;MKRILSLTLAVLLCCLAVAVLPGATVAAEPGAVVPGTLTDEVGRETQELTLADGTATGVRWTQITLDGYYGSKIVNVAEFSLSNTHLSLEVINSGKYLVSTDKTSEAAAAYNRTHEGQTVLAAINGDLWMTKVHSSAAITTKTLQTTRGVLIVDGEIWASQQLDAENRDATNAEKNAPAGDKAAFGVTSANQPLVGSPDIRIAIRVNGKTLQADGINRLPARDSLIVYNARLNDSNYALNDAYEVELEMEDDAFRAGGTLTGKVKAIYPKNSATRPALSARTVVLTARGNKVSQLESNFRVGDTVTFETSLTDRWGNTELWQTVQEAIGGHMQVLVDGKQGVANGSTAEYPTTLIGYRDDGSVMLCTVTSTAEKKYAGLKFAHAYKFCRELGYNSVFYLDGGGSSTFVSLEEGSYTVRNNCSDGAPRRVINSVGVVWNDTPVCAKQGSLSYIDIPVDLSSIPPTHMDGALLADVVGSPNAVTLRYDETERALAVTTSSATNDPYALLSFSALAPIRAEDAPYMVFKVKSDYDKATTFKLYYAAGSVGGATEQCTRVFQIKPGDEWQYIVVDMSKANKWSGTVNNIRLDVIDGMTVPANVTVYIGAIVLCPSVEEADAVEAGWLPEGCITDYLAYKESLRPKETETETEPATEPETTVTESETVVTDTATEPETATKPATEPASEPGTSASVPVTDSATVPATTATADGGGCASVLTGSMAGISLLGLLTAVSVCAVRRRRA
;
A
#
# COMPACT_ATOMS: atom_id res chain seq x y z
N MET A 1 -22.43 -32.35 -66.67
CA MET A 1 -21.10 -31.92 -66.21
C MET A 1 -21.12 -30.55 -65.51
N LYS A 2 -21.81 -29.50 -65.99
CA LYS A 2 -21.79 -28.19 -65.32
C LYS A 2 -22.49 -28.14 -63.92
N ARG A 3 -23.45 -29.01 -63.63
CA ARG A 3 -24.16 -29.05 -62.31
C ARG A 3 -23.39 -29.88 -61.23
N ILE A 4 -22.52 -30.81 -61.64
CA ILE A 4 -21.69 -31.58 -60.71
C ILE A 4 -20.47 -30.76 -60.28
N LEU A 5 -19.92 -29.90 -61.13
CA LEU A 5 -18.79 -29.03 -60.83
C LEU A 5 -19.19 -27.89 -59.87
N SER A 6 -20.48 -27.46 -59.94
CA SER A 6 -20.98 -26.41 -59.04
C SER A 6 -21.25 -26.93 -57.60
N LEU A 7 -21.59 -28.22 -57.46
CA LEU A 7 -21.83 -28.81 -56.14
C LEU A 7 -20.52 -29.16 -55.42
N THR A 8 -19.49 -29.57 -56.18
CA THR A 8 -18.15 -29.87 -55.64
C THR A 8 -17.44 -28.59 -55.20
N LEU A 9 -17.63 -27.47 -55.90
CA LEU A 9 -17.05 -26.19 -55.53
C LEU A 9 -17.75 -25.58 -54.32
N ALA A 10 -19.08 -25.80 -54.18
CA ALA A 10 -19.83 -25.33 -52.98
C ALA A 10 -19.48 -26.15 -51.74
N VAL A 11 -19.25 -27.46 -51.86
CA VAL A 11 -18.80 -28.28 -50.72
C VAL A 11 -17.35 -27.98 -50.35
N LEU A 12 -16.47 -27.64 -51.30
CA LEU A 12 -15.09 -27.23 -51.01
C LEU A 12 -15.02 -25.84 -50.38
N LEU A 13 -15.91 -24.92 -50.76
CA LEU A 13 -16.03 -23.60 -50.09
C LEU A 13 -16.66 -23.71 -48.69
N CYS A 14 -17.60 -24.61 -48.45
CA CYS A 14 -18.12 -24.89 -47.14
C CYS A 14 -17.10 -25.57 -46.20
N CYS A 15 -16.25 -26.45 -46.74
CA CYS A 15 -15.17 -27.06 -45.96
C CYS A 15 -14.01 -26.09 -45.65
N LEU A 16 -13.82 -25.02 -46.48
CA LEU A 16 -12.85 -23.94 -46.19
C LEU A 16 -13.41 -22.87 -45.28
N ALA A 17 -14.76 -22.77 -45.14
CA ALA A 17 -15.38 -21.82 -44.21
C ALA A 17 -15.56 -22.38 -42.76
N VAL A 18 -15.32 -23.70 -42.56
CA VAL A 18 -15.34 -24.35 -41.25
C VAL A 18 -13.93 -24.43 -40.61
N ALA A 19 -12.90 -23.97 -41.32
CA ALA A 19 -11.52 -23.98 -40.81
C ALA A 19 -11.02 -22.63 -40.26
N VAL A 20 -11.94 -21.66 -40.08
CA VAL A 20 -11.68 -20.43 -39.33
C VAL A 20 -12.79 -20.24 -38.29
N LEU A 21 -12.90 -21.21 -37.39
CA LEU A 21 -13.35 -20.93 -36.04
C LEU A 21 -12.17 -20.16 -35.43
N PRO A 22 -12.40 -18.97 -34.83
CA PRO A 22 -11.40 -18.38 -33.96
C PRO A 22 -11.05 -19.49 -32.97
N GLY A 23 -9.77 -19.79 -32.89
CA GLY A 23 -9.28 -20.81 -32.00
C GLY A 23 -9.91 -20.65 -30.64
N ALA A 24 -10.27 -21.77 -30.05
CA ALA A 24 -10.32 -21.84 -28.62
C ALA A 24 -9.09 -21.07 -28.15
N THR A 25 -9.30 -20.00 -27.42
CA THR A 25 -8.30 -19.44 -26.56
C THR A 25 -7.89 -20.61 -25.68
N VAL A 26 -6.82 -21.31 -26.09
CA VAL A 26 -5.98 -22.02 -25.13
C VAL A 26 -5.84 -20.94 -24.03
N ALA A 27 -6.39 -21.21 -22.85
CA ALA A 27 -6.05 -20.43 -21.68
C ALA A 27 -4.53 -20.34 -21.76
N ALA A 28 -4.05 -19.14 -22.02
CA ALA A 28 -2.62 -18.90 -22.01
C ALA A 28 -2.18 -19.50 -20.69
N GLU A 29 -1.27 -20.44 -20.74
CA GLU A 29 -0.47 -20.79 -19.56
C GLU A 29 -0.13 -19.46 -18.91
N PRO A 30 -0.27 -19.27 -17.58
CA PRO A 30 -0.15 -17.95 -16.94
C PRO A 30 1.05 -17.26 -17.56
N GLY A 31 0.72 -16.37 -18.50
CA GLY A 31 1.67 -15.91 -19.51
C GLY A 31 2.71 -15.16 -18.77
N ALA A 32 3.92 -15.65 -18.84
CA ALA A 32 5.08 -15.04 -18.22
C ALA A 32 5.05 -13.56 -18.54
N VAL A 33 4.84 -12.77 -17.48
CA VAL A 33 4.80 -11.31 -17.54
C VAL A 33 6.17 -10.83 -18.03
N VAL A 34 6.18 -9.97 -19.04
CA VAL A 34 7.42 -9.39 -19.59
C VAL A 34 7.34 -7.89 -19.47
N PRO A 35 8.40 -7.22 -18.95
CA PRO A 35 8.45 -5.77 -18.88
C PRO A 35 8.23 -5.15 -20.25
N GLY A 36 7.50 -4.02 -20.30
CA GLY A 36 7.39 -3.20 -21.49
C GLY A 36 8.75 -2.70 -21.98
N THR A 37 8.81 -2.22 -23.22
CA THR A 37 10.02 -1.66 -23.80
C THR A 37 10.23 -0.24 -23.33
N LEU A 38 11.42 0.05 -22.81
CA LEU A 38 11.80 1.39 -22.33
C LEU A 38 12.36 2.26 -23.47
N THR A 39 12.14 3.57 -23.38
CA THR A 39 12.77 4.53 -24.27
C THR A 39 14.30 4.41 -24.16
N ASP A 40 15.00 4.39 -25.30
CA ASP A 40 16.47 4.26 -25.42
C ASP A 40 17.05 2.99 -24.79
N GLU A 41 16.30 1.92 -24.85
CA GLU A 41 16.80 0.59 -24.52
C GLU A 41 17.82 0.13 -25.56
N VAL A 42 19.03 -0.20 -25.09
CA VAL A 42 20.14 -0.65 -25.94
C VAL A 42 20.53 -2.11 -25.72
N GLY A 43 19.97 -2.75 -24.70
CA GLY A 43 20.18 -4.16 -24.41
C GLY A 43 19.17 -4.71 -23.42
N ARG A 44 18.79 -5.98 -23.61
CA ARG A 44 17.89 -6.70 -22.72
C ARG A 44 18.34 -8.15 -22.59
N GLU A 45 18.41 -8.62 -21.36
CA GLU A 45 18.61 -10.02 -21.02
C GLU A 45 17.47 -10.46 -20.12
N THR A 46 16.88 -11.61 -20.40
CA THR A 46 15.77 -12.15 -19.58
C THR A 46 16.07 -13.61 -19.27
N GLN A 47 15.88 -13.97 -18.01
CA GLN A 47 16.05 -15.32 -17.49
C GLN A 47 14.89 -15.67 -16.57
N GLU A 48 14.34 -16.87 -16.70
CA GLU A 48 13.46 -17.43 -15.69
C GLU A 48 14.30 -17.93 -14.51
N LEU A 49 13.90 -17.55 -13.30
CA LEU A 49 14.55 -18.04 -12.08
C LEU A 49 14.03 -19.46 -11.79
N THR A 50 14.95 -20.36 -11.49
CA THR A 50 14.64 -21.77 -11.22
C THR A 50 15.13 -22.16 -9.82
N LEU A 51 14.52 -23.18 -9.24
CA LEU A 51 15.05 -23.83 -8.05
C LEU A 51 16.31 -24.64 -8.38
N ALA A 52 17.01 -25.07 -7.35
CA ALA A 52 18.25 -25.85 -7.50
C ALA A 52 18.06 -27.19 -8.26
N ASP A 53 16.88 -27.75 -8.23
CA ASP A 53 16.51 -28.96 -8.98
C ASP A 53 16.06 -28.69 -10.42
N GLY A 54 16.06 -27.43 -10.86
CA GLY A 54 15.64 -26.99 -12.18
C GLY A 54 14.15 -26.72 -12.32
N THR A 55 13.37 -26.76 -11.24
CA THR A 55 11.94 -26.43 -11.27
C THR A 55 11.75 -24.99 -11.71
N ALA A 56 10.93 -24.78 -12.76
CA ALA A 56 10.54 -23.46 -13.27
C ALA A 56 9.59 -22.79 -12.26
N THR A 57 9.87 -21.54 -11.90
CA THR A 57 9.12 -20.85 -10.83
C THR A 57 8.07 -19.87 -11.36
N GLY A 58 8.11 -19.51 -12.65
CA GLY A 58 7.29 -18.45 -13.22
C GLY A 58 7.78 -17.03 -12.85
N VAL A 59 8.90 -16.91 -12.13
CA VAL A 59 9.52 -15.62 -11.84
C VAL A 59 10.56 -15.30 -12.89
N ARG A 60 10.45 -14.15 -13.53
CA ARG A 60 11.42 -13.70 -14.55
C ARG A 60 12.25 -12.55 -14.02
N TRP A 61 13.54 -12.72 -14.05
CA TRP A 61 14.49 -11.62 -13.92
C TRP A 61 14.86 -11.09 -15.30
N THR A 62 14.75 -9.78 -15.46
CA THR A 62 15.17 -9.07 -16.68
C THR A 62 16.15 -7.97 -16.30
N GLN A 63 17.29 -7.94 -17.01
CA GLN A 63 18.23 -6.82 -16.95
C GLN A 63 18.10 -6.01 -18.25
N ILE A 64 17.87 -4.69 -18.11
CA ILE A 64 17.74 -3.78 -19.24
C ILE A 64 18.86 -2.74 -19.14
N THR A 65 19.58 -2.53 -20.24
CA THR A 65 20.58 -1.46 -20.35
C THR A 65 19.95 -0.30 -21.15
N LEU A 66 20.03 0.91 -20.56
CA LEU A 66 19.56 2.14 -21.17
C LEU A 66 20.74 3.07 -21.48
N ASP A 67 20.66 3.80 -22.61
CA ASP A 67 21.60 4.86 -22.94
C ASP A 67 20.87 5.95 -23.75
N GLY A 68 20.61 7.10 -23.14
CA GLY A 68 19.89 8.21 -23.79
C GLY A 68 19.02 9.02 -22.84
N TYR A 69 17.74 9.07 -23.03
CA TYR A 69 16.77 9.87 -22.26
C TYR A 69 16.84 9.63 -20.75
N TYR A 70 16.95 8.37 -20.35
CA TYR A 70 17.14 8.01 -18.94
C TYR A 70 18.61 8.06 -18.48
N GLY A 71 19.54 8.30 -19.41
CA GLY A 71 20.97 8.19 -19.20
C GLY A 71 21.46 6.74 -19.20
N SER A 72 22.78 6.55 -19.03
CA SER A 72 23.39 5.22 -19.02
C SER A 72 23.07 4.49 -17.72
N LYS A 73 22.07 3.58 -17.74
CA LYS A 73 21.50 2.88 -16.59
C LYS A 73 21.45 1.37 -16.79
N ILE A 74 21.53 0.67 -15.67
CA ILE A 74 21.16 -0.75 -15.56
C ILE A 74 19.86 -0.79 -14.76
N VAL A 75 18.85 -1.44 -15.34
CA VAL A 75 17.56 -1.73 -14.72
C VAL A 75 17.51 -3.22 -14.46
N ASN A 76 17.24 -3.63 -13.23
CA ASN A 76 16.96 -5.03 -12.90
C ASN A 76 15.49 -5.11 -12.46
N VAL A 77 14.76 -6.04 -13.04
CA VAL A 77 13.34 -6.26 -12.74
C VAL A 77 13.12 -7.75 -12.50
N ALA A 78 12.49 -8.10 -11.38
CA ALA A 78 11.83 -9.40 -11.22
C ALA A 78 10.34 -9.20 -11.38
N GLU A 79 9.73 -9.97 -12.28
CA GLU A 79 8.30 -9.98 -12.53
C GLU A 79 7.71 -11.35 -12.26
N PHE A 80 6.57 -11.38 -11.60
CA PHE A 80 5.87 -12.60 -11.22
C PHE A 80 4.39 -12.30 -10.97
N SER A 81 3.56 -13.34 -10.98
CA SER A 81 2.15 -13.23 -10.64
C SER A 81 1.86 -13.94 -9.33
N LEU A 82 1.19 -13.23 -8.40
CA LEU A 82 0.70 -13.82 -7.16
C LEU A 82 -0.50 -14.77 -7.35
N SER A 83 -1.03 -14.89 -8.57
CA SER A 83 -1.96 -15.97 -8.93
C SER A 83 -1.29 -17.36 -8.99
N ASN A 84 0.05 -17.41 -9.12
CA ASN A 84 0.79 -18.64 -8.90
C ASN A 84 0.81 -18.96 -7.41
N THR A 85 0.08 -19.99 -7.01
CA THR A 85 -0.10 -20.36 -5.60
C THR A 85 1.18 -20.79 -4.88
N HIS A 86 2.25 -21.07 -5.60
CA HIS A 86 3.57 -21.35 -5.04
C HIS A 86 4.38 -20.07 -4.78
N LEU A 87 3.89 -18.90 -5.19
CA LEU A 87 4.60 -17.65 -4.99
C LEU A 87 3.92 -16.79 -3.91
N SER A 88 4.72 -16.23 -3.04
CA SER A 88 4.34 -15.15 -2.13
C SER A 88 5.32 -13.98 -2.25
N LEU A 89 4.87 -12.81 -1.82
CA LEU A 89 5.72 -11.65 -1.60
C LEU A 89 5.89 -11.46 -0.10
N GLU A 90 7.13 -11.53 0.36
CA GLU A 90 7.44 -11.50 1.78
C GLU A 90 8.26 -10.26 2.15
N VAL A 91 7.92 -9.66 3.28
CA VAL A 91 8.77 -8.66 3.92
C VAL A 91 9.80 -9.38 4.77
N ILE A 92 11.07 -9.26 4.38
CA ILE A 92 12.19 -9.94 5.00
C ILE A 92 12.87 -8.96 5.98
N ASN A 93 12.58 -9.10 7.27
CA ASN A 93 13.26 -8.30 8.28
C ASN A 93 14.71 -8.75 8.44
N SER A 94 15.62 -7.82 8.65
CA SER A 94 17.07 -8.08 8.80
C SER A 94 17.38 -8.60 10.20
N GLY A 95 17.06 -9.86 10.47
CA GLY A 95 17.27 -10.53 11.75
C GLY A 95 16.07 -10.46 12.69
N LYS A 96 16.31 -10.78 13.98
CA LYS A 96 15.26 -11.00 14.98
C LYS A 96 14.47 -9.75 15.34
N TYR A 97 15.08 -8.59 15.30
CA TYR A 97 14.53 -7.34 15.81
C TYR A 97 14.37 -6.31 14.69
N LEU A 98 13.39 -5.43 14.83
CA LEU A 98 13.13 -4.31 13.94
C LEU A 98 14.38 -3.42 13.72
N VAL A 99 15.22 -3.31 14.73
CA VAL A 99 16.46 -2.51 14.68
C VAL A 99 17.67 -3.25 14.08
N SER A 100 17.52 -4.51 13.69
CA SER A 100 18.56 -5.29 13.05
C SER A 100 18.83 -4.79 11.64
N THR A 101 20.06 -4.93 11.17
CA THR A 101 20.41 -4.62 9.78
C THR A 101 21.21 -5.74 9.17
N ASP A 102 20.95 -6.04 7.89
CA ASP A 102 21.72 -7.01 7.12
C ASP A 102 21.79 -6.61 5.64
N LYS A 103 22.66 -7.24 4.85
CA LYS A 103 22.57 -7.08 3.40
C LYS A 103 21.40 -7.85 2.86
N THR A 104 20.75 -7.36 1.81
CA THR A 104 19.61 -8.03 1.19
C THR A 104 19.87 -9.50 0.87
N SER A 105 21.09 -9.84 0.37
CA SER A 105 21.49 -11.23 0.10
C SER A 105 21.64 -12.07 1.37
N GLU A 106 22.18 -11.49 2.45
CA GLU A 106 22.36 -12.16 3.74
C GLU A 106 20.99 -12.40 4.41
N ALA A 107 20.08 -11.40 4.33
CA ALA A 107 18.71 -11.49 4.83
C ALA A 107 17.90 -12.55 4.07
N ALA A 108 17.95 -12.60 2.73
CA ALA A 108 17.33 -13.62 1.92
C ALA A 108 17.84 -15.03 2.26
N ALA A 109 19.15 -15.19 2.39
CA ALA A 109 19.73 -16.48 2.80
C ALA A 109 19.36 -16.88 4.22
N ALA A 110 19.21 -15.92 5.13
CA ALA A 110 18.74 -16.18 6.49
C ALA A 110 17.26 -16.61 6.51
N TYR A 111 16.44 -15.97 5.69
CA TYR A 111 15.03 -16.32 5.52
C TYR A 111 14.87 -17.80 5.12
N ASN A 112 15.55 -18.24 4.07
CA ASN A 112 15.49 -19.64 3.62
C ASN A 112 15.89 -20.63 4.71
N ARG A 113 16.84 -20.27 5.60
CA ARG A 113 17.27 -21.16 6.70
C ARG A 113 16.25 -21.26 7.83
N THR A 114 15.40 -20.25 8.01
CA THR A 114 14.44 -20.17 9.11
C THR A 114 13.03 -20.55 8.70
N HIS A 115 12.76 -20.65 7.39
CA HIS A 115 11.46 -20.97 6.83
C HIS A 115 11.59 -22.22 5.93
N GLU A 116 11.43 -23.39 6.54
CA GLU A 116 11.53 -24.67 5.83
C GLU A 116 10.47 -24.77 4.72
N GLY A 117 10.87 -25.24 3.55
CA GLY A 117 9.99 -25.31 2.38
C GLY A 117 9.75 -23.97 1.67
N GLN A 118 10.48 -22.91 2.05
CA GLN A 118 10.41 -21.61 1.41
C GLN A 118 11.77 -21.20 0.86
N THR A 119 11.78 -20.62 -0.34
CA THR A 119 12.99 -20.18 -1.03
C THR A 119 12.79 -18.80 -1.64
N VAL A 120 13.55 -17.81 -1.19
CA VAL A 120 13.58 -16.47 -1.81
C VAL A 120 14.21 -16.59 -3.20
N LEU A 121 13.51 -16.22 -4.25
CA LEU A 121 13.99 -16.27 -5.63
C LEU A 121 14.69 -14.99 -6.06
N ALA A 122 14.11 -13.85 -5.69
CA ALA A 122 14.71 -12.53 -5.86
C ALA A 122 14.29 -11.61 -4.73
N ALA A 123 15.13 -10.65 -4.39
CA ALA A 123 14.81 -9.64 -3.39
C ALA A 123 15.45 -8.29 -3.71
N ILE A 124 14.82 -7.24 -3.19
CA ILE A 124 15.32 -5.86 -3.19
C ILE A 124 15.38 -5.34 -1.75
N ASN A 125 16.17 -4.30 -1.51
CA ASN A 125 16.11 -3.58 -0.25
C ASN A 125 14.74 -2.94 -0.03
N GLY A 126 14.36 -2.77 1.23
CA GLY A 126 13.03 -2.32 1.62
C GLY A 126 12.92 -0.82 1.91
N ASP A 127 12.23 -0.51 3.02
CA ASP A 127 11.83 0.84 3.40
C ASP A 127 13.00 1.75 3.78
N LEU A 128 12.76 3.05 3.69
CA LEU A 128 13.57 4.06 4.35
C LEU A 128 13.63 3.81 5.86
N TRP A 129 14.74 4.09 6.47
CA TRP A 129 14.94 3.89 7.89
C TRP A 129 15.77 4.99 8.53
N MET A 130 15.70 5.08 9.85
CA MET A 130 16.39 6.08 10.63
C MET A 130 17.82 5.62 10.87
N THR A 131 18.78 6.25 10.22
CA THR A 131 20.21 5.92 10.34
C THR A 131 20.89 6.55 11.55
N LYS A 132 20.26 7.56 12.15
CA LYS A 132 20.79 8.28 13.33
C LYS A 132 19.64 8.60 14.27
N VAL A 133 19.67 8.02 15.45
CA VAL A 133 18.84 8.47 16.54
C VAL A 133 19.46 9.73 17.14
N HIS A 134 18.63 10.77 17.30
CA HIS A 134 19.11 12.09 17.72
C HIS A 134 19.75 12.08 19.09
N SER A 135 20.85 12.82 19.18
CA SER A 135 21.44 13.24 20.43
C SER A 135 20.65 14.35 21.11
N SER A 136 19.33 14.20 21.33
CA SER A 136 18.69 15.02 22.35
C SER A 136 19.23 14.55 23.70
N ALA A 137 19.40 15.46 24.64
CA ALA A 137 19.85 15.12 26.01
C ALA A 137 18.90 14.13 26.72
N ALA A 138 17.73 13.86 26.15
CA ALA A 138 16.72 12.94 26.65
C ALA A 138 16.87 11.52 26.10
N ILE A 139 17.56 11.31 24.95
CA ILE A 139 17.73 9.99 24.34
C ILE A 139 19.16 9.55 24.55
N THR A 140 19.35 8.60 25.46
CA THR A 140 20.66 8.10 25.86
C THR A 140 21.14 6.92 25.01
N THR A 141 20.24 6.26 24.25
CA THR A 141 20.53 5.11 23.40
C THR A 141 20.69 5.56 21.96
N LYS A 142 21.92 5.54 21.44
CA LYS A 142 22.27 6.09 20.12
C LYS A 142 22.03 5.15 18.94
N THR A 143 21.51 3.94 19.16
CA THR A 143 21.59 2.85 18.19
C THR A 143 20.27 2.18 17.83
N LEU A 144 19.16 2.60 18.40
CA LEU A 144 17.86 2.03 18.06
C LEU A 144 17.31 2.72 16.79
N GLN A 145 17.49 2.05 15.68
CA GLN A 145 17.01 2.45 14.37
C GLN A 145 15.65 1.79 14.09
N THR A 146 14.75 2.46 13.39
CA THR A 146 13.47 1.87 12.98
C THR A 146 13.18 2.20 11.52
N THR A 147 12.36 1.39 10.87
CA THR A 147 11.76 1.70 9.56
C THR A 147 10.96 3.00 9.64
N ARG A 148 10.81 3.74 8.56
CA ARG A 148 10.02 4.99 8.53
C ARG A 148 8.55 4.74 8.25
N GLY A 149 8.25 3.80 7.40
CA GLY A 149 6.90 3.43 7.03
C GLY A 149 6.28 2.40 7.99
N VAL A 150 5.08 1.96 7.67
CA VAL A 150 4.46 0.81 8.32
C VAL A 150 5.25 -0.45 8.00
N LEU A 151 5.28 -1.40 8.96
CA LEU A 151 5.83 -2.72 8.75
C LEU A 151 4.88 -3.75 9.33
N ILE A 152 4.37 -4.64 8.47
CA ILE A 152 3.55 -5.79 8.85
C ILE A 152 4.24 -7.03 8.28
N VAL A 153 4.41 -8.06 9.10
CA VAL A 153 5.03 -9.33 8.74
C VAL A 153 4.14 -10.44 9.28
N ASP A 154 3.72 -11.38 8.45
CA ASP A 154 2.78 -12.47 8.80
C ASP A 154 1.50 -11.96 9.50
N GLY A 155 0.96 -10.84 9.06
CA GLY A 155 -0.21 -10.18 9.64
C GLY A 155 0.03 -9.53 11.00
N GLU A 156 1.23 -9.60 11.55
CA GLU A 156 1.61 -8.92 12.78
C GLU A 156 2.18 -7.52 12.49
N ILE A 157 1.67 -6.52 13.20
CA ILE A 157 2.13 -5.14 13.11
C ILE A 157 3.43 -5.01 13.91
N TRP A 158 4.55 -4.94 13.20
CA TRP A 158 5.87 -4.72 13.81
C TRP A 158 6.12 -3.24 14.07
N ALA A 159 5.67 -2.37 13.18
CA ALA A 159 5.79 -0.93 13.39
C ALA A 159 4.66 -0.16 12.69
N SER A 160 4.14 0.86 13.35
CA SER A 160 3.28 1.86 12.70
C SER A 160 4.13 2.83 11.86
N GLN A 161 3.49 3.64 11.03
CA GLN A 161 4.17 4.74 10.32
C GLN A 161 4.79 5.73 11.33
N GLN A 162 5.90 6.37 10.96
CA GLN A 162 6.52 7.39 11.78
C GLN A 162 5.57 8.58 11.98
N LEU A 163 5.51 9.09 13.20
CA LEU A 163 4.82 10.32 13.52
C LEU A 163 5.50 11.50 12.81
N ASP A 164 4.69 12.36 12.21
CA ASP A 164 5.14 13.52 11.43
C ASP A 164 5.98 14.53 12.22
N ALA A 165 6.15 15.72 11.64
CA ALA A 165 6.92 16.87 12.10
C ALA A 165 6.75 17.27 13.57
N GLU A 166 5.80 16.68 14.30
CA GLU A 166 5.67 16.79 15.74
C GLU A 166 6.83 16.13 16.49
N ASN A 167 7.62 15.29 15.86
CA ASN A 167 8.84 14.76 16.42
C ASN A 167 9.93 15.83 16.42
N ARG A 168 9.86 16.76 17.35
CA ARG A 168 10.82 17.87 17.50
C ARG A 168 12.24 17.41 17.80
N ASP A 169 12.41 16.15 18.12
CA ASP A 169 13.70 15.51 18.33
C ASP A 169 14.28 14.95 17.02
N ALA A 170 13.54 15.00 15.91
CA ALA A 170 13.99 14.55 14.60
C ALA A 170 14.94 15.55 13.89
N THR A 171 15.75 15.08 12.93
CA THR A 171 16.59 15.96 12.09
C THR A 171 15.73 16.93 11.27
N ASN A 172 16.36 17.97 10.72
CA ASN A 172 15.65 18.88 9.81
C ASN A 172 15.10 18.15 8.57
N ALA A 173 15.75 17.09 8.11
CA ALA A 173 15.28 16.26 7.01
C ALA A 173 14.00 15.45 7.40
N GLU A 174 13.97 14.92 8.62
CA GLU A 174 12.82 14.20 9.16
C GLU A 174 11.67 15.14 9.52
N LYS A 175 11.97 16.35 9.99
CA LYS A 175 10.97 17.41 10.24
C LYS A 175 10.29 17.92 8.98
N ASN A 176 11.02 17.89 7.86
CA ASN A 176 10.57 18.38 6.57
C ASN A 176 10.13 17.25 5.63
N ALA A 177 10.09 16.00 6.10
CA ALA A 177 9.45 14.93 5.34
C ALA A 177 7.99 15.33 5.10
N PRO A 178 7.51 15.35 3.86
CA PRO A 178 6.14 15.76 3.58
C PRO A 178 5.18 14.91 4.41
N ALA A 179 4.21 15.55 5.04
CA ALA A 179 3.17 14.89 5.82
C ALA A 179 2.26 13.95 4.97
N GLY A 180 2.53 13.84 3.67
CA GLY A 180 1.75 13.09 2.70
C GLY A 180 2.22 11.66 2.41
N ASP A 181 3.44 11.29 2.79
CA ASP A 181 4.02 10.00 2.37
C ASP A 181 3.88 8.91 3.44
N LYS A 182 2.65 8.62 3.82
CA LYS A 182 2.33 7.44 4.64
C LYS A 182 1.87 6.28 3.77
N ALA A 183 2.27 6.27 2.51
CA ALA A 183 1.93 5.23 1.58
C ALA A 183 2.68 3.94 1.92
N ALA A 184 2.02 2.82 1.65
CA ALA A 184 2.59 1.50 1.82
C ALA A 184 2.15 0.57 0.70
N PHE A 185 2.99 -0.41 0.42
CA PHE A 185 2.66 -1.57 -0.38
C PHE A 185 2.32 -2.71 0.57
N GLY A 186 1.26 -3.45 0.28
CA GLY A 186 0.85 -4.60 1.08
C GLY A 186 0.45 -5.77 0.21
N VAL A 187 0.35 -6.94 0.84
CA VAL A 187 -0.22 -8.16 0.28
C VAL A 187 -1.23 -8.71 1.27
N THR A 188 -2.44 -8.99 0.80
CA THR A 188 -3.54 -9.50 1.62
C THR A 188 -3.38 -10.99 1.89
N SER A 189 -4.19 -11.53 2.82
CA SER A 189 -4.31 -12.99 3.05
C SER A 189 -4.81 -13.77 1.83
N ALA A 190 -5.37 -13.10 0.84
CA ALA A 190 -5.74 -13.68 -0.45
C ALA A 190 -4.60 -13.60 -1.49
N ASN A 191 -3.38 -13.28 -1.06
CA ASN A 191 -2.21 -13.11 -1.91
C ASN A 191 -2.37 -12.00 -2.98
N GLN A 192 -3.16 -10.97 -2.70
CA GLN A 192 -3.40 -9.85 -3.60
C GLN A 192 -2.54 -8.65 -3.22
N PRO A 193 -1.80 -8.06 -4.17
CA PRO A 193 -1.05 -6.84 -3.92
C PRO A 193 -2.00 -5.64 -3.83
N LEU A 194 -1.70 -4.73 -2.93
CA LEU A 194 -2.41 -3.45 -2.84
C LEU A 194 -1.48 -2.33 -2.43
N VAL A 195 -1.94 -1.12 -2.67
CA VAL A 195 -1.30 0.10 -2.22
C VAL A 195 -2.30 0.94 -1.44
N GLY A 196 -1.81 1.70 -0.48
CA GLY A 196 -2.68 2.54 0.34
C GLY A 196 -1.89 3.48 1.25
N SER A 197 -2.62 4.13 2.14
CA SER A 197 -2.07 4.97 3.20
C SER A 197 -2.61 4.49 4.56
N PRO A 198 -2.14 3.32 5.03
CA PRO A 198 -2.67 2.71 6.25
C PRO A 198 -2.42 3.58 7.47
N ASP A 199 -3.41 3.65 8.36
CA ASP A 199 -3.38 4.34 9.64
C ASP A 199 -3.65 3.33 10.76
N ILE A 200 -2.60 2.99 11.52
CA ILE A 200 -2.67 2.04 12.62
C ILE A 200 -3.02 2.80 13.89
N ARG A 201 -4.09 2.38 14.56
CA ARG A 201 -4.55 2.93 15.82
C ARG A 201 -4.66 1.84 16.86
N ILE A 202 -4.16 2.12 18.06
CA ILE A 202 -4.23 1.21 19.21
C ILE A 202 -4.93 1.94 20.35
N ALA A 203 -6.17 1.54 20.63
CA ALA A 203 -6.92 1.99 21.79
C ALA A 203 -6.52 1.16 23.01
N ILE A 204 -6.26 1.81 24.13
CA ILE A 204 -5.80 1.20 25.38
C ILE A 204 -6.89 1.42 26.42
N ARG A 205 -7.52 0.35 26.88
CA ARG A 205 -8.59 0.40 27.90
C ARG A 205 -8.07 -0.05 29.25
N VAL A 206 -8.26 0.78 30.26
CA VAL A 206 -7.89 0.50 31.65
C VAL A 206 -8.86 1.22 32.58
N ASN A 207 -9.37 0.54 33.62
CA ASN A 207 -10.22 1.15 34.67
C ASN A 207 -11.38 2.03 34.12
N GLY A 208 -12.04 1.56 33.03
CA GLY A 208 -13.13 2.29 32.37
C GLY A 208 -12.71 3.55 31.58
N LYS A 209 -11.41 3.76 31.39
CA LYS A 209 -10.84 4.81 30.54
C LYS A 209 -10.31 4.23 29.25
N THR A 210 -10.41 4.98 28.17
CA THR A 210 -9.79 4.67 26.88
C THR A 210 -8.75 5.74 26.58
N LEU A 211 -7.52 5.30 26.32
CA LEU A 211 -6.42 6.12 25.84
C LEU A 211 -6.11 5.71 24.39
N GLN A 212 -5.48 6.60 23.65
CA GLN A 212 -5.02 6.33 22.29
C GLN A 212 -3.50 6.35 22.25
N ALA A 213 -2.88 5.27 21.80
CA ALA A 213 -1.46 5.28 21.48
C ALA A 213 -1.20 6.05 20.18
N ASP A 214 -0.08 6.74 20.14
CA ASP A 214 0.38 7.48 18.96
C ASP A 214 1.20 6.62 17.98
N GLY A 215 1.53 5.38 18.37
CA GLY A 215 2.21 4.42 17.51
C GLY A 215 2.73 3.19 18.27
N ILE A 216 3.28 2.24 17.51
CA ILE A 216 3.94 1.04 18.01
C ILE A 216 5.35 0.95 17.46
N ASN A 217 6.32 0.63 18.34
CA ASN A 217 7.74 0.44 18.03
C ASN A 217 8.36 1.61 17.26
N ARG A 218 8.01 2.84 17.68
CA ARG A 218 8.44 4.10 17.07
C ARG A 218 9.34 4.90 18.00
N LEU A 219 10.16 5.78 17.40
CA LEU A 219 10.84 6.82 18.17
C LEU A 219 9.79 7.72 18.84
N PRO A 220 9.82 7.88 20.16
CA PRO A 220 8.79 8.61 20.86
C PRO A 220 8.99 10.12 20.68
N ALA A 221 7.97 10.79 20.15
CA ALA A 221 7.91 12.25 20.11
C ALA A 221 7.84 12.86 21.51
N ARG A 222 8.01 14.17 21.62
CA ARG A 222 8.00 14.87 22.91
C ARG A 222 6.69 14.69 23.69
N ASP A 223 5.55 14.68 23.01
CA ASP A 223 4.21 14.58 23.58
C ASP A 223 3.51 13.35 23.00
N SER A 224 4.05 12.15 23.26
CA SER A 224 3.55 10.90 22.70
C SER A 224 3.38 9.80 23.74
N LEU A 225 2.50 8.85 23.39
CA LEU A 225 2.28 7.57 24.05
C LEU A 225 2.56 6.47 23.05
N ILE A 226 3.67 5.76 23.21
CA ILE A 226 4.11 4.70 22.29
C ILE A 226 4.00 3.34 22.99
N VAL A 227 3.54 2.35 22.22
CA VAL A 227 3.53 0.93 22.59
C VAL A 227 4.83 0.29 22.12
N TYR A 228 5.49 -0.46 22.98
CA TYR A 228 6.67 -1.26 22.62
C TYR A 228 6.47 -2.71 22.97
N ASN A 229 6.91 -3.59 22.10
CA ASN A 229 7.01 -5.03 22.32
C ASN A 229 8.38 -5.57 21.88
N ALA A 230 8.58 -6.88 22.04
CA ALA A 230 9.85 -7.54 21.73
C ALA A 230 10.26 -7.52 20.25
N ARG A 231 9.38 -7.04 19.34
CA ARG A 231 9.73 -6.87 17.92
C ARG A 231 10.70 -5.73 17.71
N LEU A 232 10.68 -4.69 18.57
CA LEU A 232 11.62 -3.59 18.48
C LEU A 232 13.06 -4.06 18.74
N ASN A 233 13.30 -4.59 19.93
CA ASN A 233 14.61 -5.04 20.47
C ASN A 233 14.34 -5.72 21.84
N ASP A 234 15.42 -6.09 22.56
CA ASP A 234 15.36 -6.51 23.96
C ASP A 234 15.11 -5.37 24.96
N SER A 235 15.18 -4.13 24.49
CA SER A 235 14.92 -2.91 25.26
C SER A 235 14.33 -1.82 24.36
N ASN A 236 13.57 -0.89 24.96
CA ASN A 236 13.06 0.30 24.30
C ASN A 236 14.10 1.46 24.36
N TYR A 237 13.69 2.65 23.91
CA TYR A 237 14.51 3.85 24.01
C TYR A 237 14.66 4.28 25.48
N ALA A 238 15.89 4.42 25.93
CA ALA A 238 16.22 4.87 27.32
C ALA A 238 15.98 6.39 27.47
N LEU A 239 14.76 6.79 27.85
CA LEU A 239 14.33 8.19 27.97
C LEU A 239 14.16 8.58 29.43
N ASN A 240 14.94 9.55 29.91
CA ASN A 240 14.88 10.02 31.30
C ASN A 240 13.57 10.77 31.62
N ASP A 241 12.96 11.42 30.62
CA ASP A 241 11.72 12.19 30.75
C ASP A 241 10.44 11.36 30.51
N ALA A 242 10.58 10.07 30.26
CA ALA A 242 9.48 9.17 30.04
C ALA A 242 8.91 8.59 31.35
N TYR A 243 7.62 8.33 31.34
CA TYR A 243 6.91 7.52 32.32
C TYR A 243 6.50 6.21 31.63
N GLU A 244 6.86 5.06 32.22
CA GLU A 244 6.69 3.79 31.57
C GLU A 244 5.85 2.82 32.43
N VAL A 245 5.02 2.03 31.73
CA VAL A 245 4.19 0.98 32.33
C VAL A 245 4.52 -0.32 31.62
N GLU A 246 5.07 -1.27 32.35
CA GLU A 246 5.35 -2.64 31.88
C GLU A 246 4.13 -3.52 32.13
N LEU A 247 3.72 -4.25 31.09
CA LEU A 247 2.61 -5.19 31.14
C LEU A 247 3.13 -6.60 30.84
N GLU A 248 2.60 -7.56 31.57
CA GLU A 248 2.67 -8.98 31.24
C GLU A 248 1.43 -9.35 30.44
N MET A 249 1.63 -9.84 29.22
CA MET A 249 0.60 -10.09 28.24
C MET A 249 0.29 -11.57 28.10
N GLU A 250 -0.94 -11.89 27.67
CA GLU A 250 -1.29 -13.24 27.22
C GLU A 250 -0.70 -13.56 25.84
N ASP A 251 -0.71 -12.56 24.96
CA ASP A 251 -0.07 -12.52 23.62
C ASP A 251 0.43 -11.10 23.38
N ASP A 252 1.51 -10.90 22.61
CA ASP A 252 2.10 -9.61 22.29
C ASP A 252 2.11 -9.28 20.79
N ALA A 253 1.43 -10.09 19.97
CA ALA A 253 1.32 -9.93 18.53
C ALA A 253 0.13 -9.01 18.17
N PHE A 254 0.40 -7.74 17.90
CA PHE A 254 -0.61 -6.78 17.45
C PHE A 254 -1.03 -7.07 16.00
N ARG A 255 -2.34 -7.26 15.77
CA ARG A 255 -2.91 -7.54 14.44
C ARG A 255 -4.10 -6.62 14.19
N ALA A 256 -4.37 -6.32 12.90
CA ALA A 256 -5.53 -5.55 12.52
C ALA A 256 -6.83 -6.19 13.05
N GLY A 257 -7.72 -5.40 13.65
CA GLY A 257 -8.96 -5.88 14.27
C GLY A 257 -8.77 -6.72 15.54
N GLY A 258 -7.50 -6.94 15.99
CA GLY A 258 -7.18 -7.78 17.13
C GLY A 258 -7.38 -7.09 18.48
N THR A 259 -7.63 -7.91 19.49
CA THR A 259 -7.71 -7.49 20.90
C THR A 259 -6.69 -8.28 21.73
N LEU A 260 -5.86 -7.57 22.50
CA LEU A 260 -4.89 -8.17 23.41
C LEU A 260 -5.19 -7.76 24.83
N THR A 261 -4.91 -8.66 25.79
CA THR A 261 -5.12 -8.40 27.21
C THR A 261 -3.85 -8.72 28.00
N GLY A 262 -3.57 -7.89 28.99
CA GLY A 262 -2.45 -8.07 29.89
C GLY A 262 -2.69 -7.44 31.24
N LYS A 263 -1.73 -7.59 32.14
CA LYS A 263 -1.75 -6.99 33.48
C LYS A 263 -0.55 -6.10 33.69
N VAL A 264 -0.77 -4.97 34.36
CA VAL A 264 0.33 -4.07 34.78
C VAL A 264 1.23 -4.81 35.75
N LYS A 265 2.48 -5.05 35.33
CA LYS A 265 3.51 -5.73 36.12
C LYS A 265 4.34 -4.75 36.94
N ALA A 266 4.78 -3.65 36.32
CA ALA A 266 5.60 -2.63 36.97
C ALA A 266 5.37 -1.25 36.36
N ILE A 267 5.72 -0.22 37.14
CA ILE A 267 5.64 1.19 36.72
C ILE A 267 6.99 1.85 36.99
N TYR A 268 7.49 2.57 36.00
CA TYR A 268 8.77 3.26 36.01
C TYR A 268 8.54 4.78 35.86
N PRO A 269 8.59 5.55 36.95
CA PRO A 269 8.47 7.00 36.89
C PRO A 269 9.62 7.66 36.12
N LYS A 270 9.47 8.95 35.80
CA LYS A 270 10.55 9.75 35.23
C LYS A 270 11.83 9.64 36.06
N ASN A 271 12.96 9.58 35.39
CA ASN A 271 14.29 9.42 36.01
C ASN A 271 14.46 8.14 36.83
N SER A 272 13.68 7.11 36.53
CA SER A 272 13.87 5.79 37.17
C SER A 272 15.29 5.25 36.90
N ALA A 273 15.93 4.69 37.90
CA ALA A 273 17.22 4.05 37.76
C ALA A 273 17.18 2.73 36.99
N THR A 274 16.02 2.08 36.96
CA THR A 274 15.77 0.85 36.22
C THR A 274 14.82 1.10 35.09
N ARG A 275 14.86 0.25 34.06
CA ARG A 275 14.03 0.31 32.86
C ARG A 275 13.37 -1.03 32.59
N PRO A 276 12.20 -1.06 31.94
CA PRO A 276 11.62 -2.33 31.49
C PRO A 276 12.48 -2.95 30.41
N ALA A 277 12.59 -4.27 30.42
CA ALA A 277 13.12 -5.07 29.33
C ALA A 277 11.98 -5.54 28.43
N LEU A 278 12.24 -5.60 27.13
CA LEU A 278 11.32 -6.17 26.15
C LEU A 278 11.64 -7.65 25.95
N SER A 279 10.67 -8.49 26.20
CA SER A 279 10.77 -9.96 26.01
C SER A 279 9.44 -10.46 25.48
N ALA A 280 9.37 -11.73 25.09
CA ALA A 280 8.12 -12.34 24.68
C ALA A 280 7.04 -12.12 25.74
N ARG A 281 5.84 -11.75 25.31
CA ARG A 281 4.70 -11.43 26.17
C ARG A 281 4.89 -10.20 27.08
N THR A 282 5.83 -9.31 26.74
CA THR A 282 6.02 -8.04 27.44
C THR A 282 5.62 -6.89 26.52
N VAL A 283 4.73 -6.04 26.99
CA VAL A 283 4.40 -4.76 26.35
C VAL A 283 4.76 -3.63 27.31
N VAL A 284 5.36 -2.59 26.78
CA VAL A 284 5.70 -1.38 27.52
C VAL A 284 5.00 -0.18 26.92
N LEU A 285 4.23 0.52 27.72
CA LEU A 285 3.69 1.84 27.38
C LEU A 285 4.67 2.91 27.82
N THR A 286 5.12 3.73 26.88
CA THR A 286 6.05 4.83 27.14
C THR A 286 5.39 6.16 26.82
N ALA A 287 5.14 6.97 27.84
CA ALA A 287 4.56 8.31 27.71
C ALA A 287 5.58 9.41 27.95
N ARG A 288 5.54 10.44 27.12
CA ARG A 288 6.36 11.67 27.26
C ARG A 288 5.46 12.91 27.31
N GLY A 289 6.02 14.00 27.83
CA GLY A 289 5.40 15.32 27.85
C GLY A 289 4.02 15.32 28.50
N ASN A 290 3.02 15.83 27.78
CA ASN A 290 1.63 15.93 28.26
C ASN A 290 0.92 14.56 28.36
N LYS A 291 1.45 13.49 27.74
CA LYS A 291 0.88 12.14 27.85
C LYS A 291 1.23 11.44 29.17
N VAL A 292 2.25 11.91 29.89
CA VAL A 292 2.68 11.30 31.16
C VAL A 292 1.54 11.23 32.16
N SER A 293 0.78 12.29 32.34
CA SER A 293 -0.34 12.34 33.27
C SER A 293 -1.44 11.30 32.95
N GLN A 294 -1.55 10.89 31.69
CA GLN A 294 -2.52 9.87 31.27
C GLN A 294 -2.14 8.49 31.83
N LEU A 295 -0.84 8.11 31.82
CA LEU A 295 -0.40 6.86 32.44
C LEU A 295 -0.40 6.96 33.97
N GLU A 296 0.14 8.03 34.52
CA GLU A 296 0.29 8.26 35.95
C GLU A 296 -1.06 8.23 36.71
N SER A 297 -2.11 8.80 36.12
CA SER A 297 -3.42 8.86 36.76
C SER A 297 -4.25 7.59 36.60
N ASN A 298 -4.06 6.81 35.54
CA ASN A 298 -4.97 5.71 35.17
C ASN A 298 -4.43 4.30 35.44
N PHE A 299 -3.11 4.12 35.63
CA PHE A 299 -2.50 2.79 35.77
C PHE A 299 -2.00 2.51 37.18
N ARG A 300 -2.25 1.31 37.66
CA ARG A 300 -1.71 0.77 38.93
C ARG A 300 -1.22 -0.67 38.69
N VAL A 301 -0.20 -1.08 39.42
CA VAL A 301 0.28 -2.49 39.37
C VAL A 301 -0.89 -3.44 39.67
N GLY A 302 -1.06 -4.45 38.85
CA GLY A 302 -2.15 -5.42 38.91
C GLY A 302 -3.37 -5.08 38.07
N ASP A 303 -3.50 -3.86 37.54
CA ASP A 303 -4.62 -3.48 36.66
C ASP A 303 -4.63 -4.33 35.39
N THR A 304 -5.83 -4.71 34.96
CA THR A 304 -6.04 -5.34 33.65
C THR A 304 -6.14 -4.28 32.59
N VAL A 305 -5.40 -4.45 31.50
CA VAL A 305 -5.34 -3.55 30.36
C VAL A 305 -5.70 -4.30 29.09
N THR A 306 -6.57 -3.73 28.27
CA THR A 306 -6.97 -4.28 26.97
C THR A 306 -6.54 -3.33 25.87
N PHE A 307 -5.94 -3.88 24.81
CA PHE A 307 -5.58 -3.17 23.58
C PHE A 307 -6.54 -3.57 22.48
N GLU A 308 -7.09 -2.63 21.78
CA GLU A 308 -7.88 -2.83 20.58
C GLU A 308 -7.15 -2.18 19.40
N THR A 309 -6.76 -2.99 18.44
CA THR A 309 -5.99 -2.51 17.28
C THR A 309 -6.91 -2.36 16.08
N SER A 310 -6.91 -1.19 15.47
CA SER A 310 -7.59 -0.94 14.20
C SER A 310 -6.59 -0.48 13.15
N LEU A 311 -6.80 -0.92 11.92
CA LEU A 311 -6.08 -0.48 10.76
C LEU A 311 -7.09 0.05 9.76
N THR A 312 -6.96 1.31 9.38
CA THR A 312 -7.80 1.95 8.37
C THR A 312 -6.92 2.45 7.24
N ASP A 313 -7.48 2.60 6.06
CA ASP A 313 -6.77 3.18 4.93
C ASP A 313 -7.36 4.53 4.57
N ARG A 314 -6.50 5.55 4.43
CA ARG A 314 -6.92 6.90 4.07
C ARG A 314 -7.35 7.04 2.61
N TRP A 315 -7.05 6.05 1.77
CA TRP A 315 -7.43 6.02 0.35
C TRP A 315 -8.71 5.22 0.10
N GLY A 316 -9.31 4.65 1.16
CA GLY A 316 -10.62 4.02 1.11
C GLY A 316 -10.62 2.48 1.10
N ASN A 317 -9.46 1.83 1.02
CA ASN A 317 -9.35 0.36 0.96
C ASN A 317 -9.22 -0.28 2.36
N THR A 318 -9.93 0.24 3.36
CA THR A 318 -9.79 -0.19 4.76
C THR A 318 -10.00 -1.69 4.94
N GLU A 319 -11.00 -2.26 4.29
CA GLU A 319 -11.32 -3.68 4.42
C GLU A 319 -10.20 -4.58 3.91
N LEU A 320 -9.61 -4.24 2.76
CA LEU A 320 -8.46 -4.97 2.22
C LEU A 320 -7.25 -4.84 3.14
N TRP A 321 -7.00 -3.63 3.68
CA TRP A 321 -5.89 -3.41 4.61
C TRP A 321 -6.04 -4.18 5.93
N GLN A 322 -7.25 -4.50 6.38
CA GLN A 322 -7.48 -5.35 7.54
C GLN A 322 -7.10 -6.83 7.30
N THR A 323 -7.00 -7.26 6.06
CA THR A 323 -6.60 -8.61 5.69
C THR A 323 -5.12 -8.74 5.32
N VAL A 324 -4.35 -7.65 5.37
CA VAL A 324 -2.95 -7.59 4.98
C VAL A 324 -2.09 -8.51 5.86
N GLN A 325 -1.28 -9.33 5.22
CA GLN A 325 -0.30 -10.19 5.85
C GLN A 325 1.10 -9.59 5.78
N GLU A 326 1.44 -9.00 4.63
CA GLU A 326 2.73 -8.36 4.41
C GLU A 326 2.52 -6.89 4.06
N ALA A 327 3.23 -5.97 4.71
CA ALA A 327 3.25 -4.57 4.30
C ALA A 327 4.57 -3.89 4.60
N ILE A 328 4.98 -3.06 3.64
CA ILE A 328 6.18 -2.23 3.74
C ILE A 328 5.85 -0.79 3.37
N GLY A 329 6.35 0.16 4.16
CA GLY A 329 6.21 1.57 3.87
C GLY A 329 7.03 1.98 2.65
N GLY A 330 6.51 2.91 1.88
CA GLY A 330 7.19 3.49 0.74
C GLY A 330 7.62 4.92 0.99
N HIS A 331 8.57 5.40 0.18
CA HIS A 331 9.05 6.77 0.27
C HIS A 331 8.14 7.74 -0.48
N MET A 332 7.81 7.45 -1.72
CA MET A 332 6.95 8.28 -2.58
C MET A 332 6.16 7.40 -3.53
N GLN A 333 4.96 7.86 -3.85
CA GLN A 333 4.11 7.28 -4.88
C GLN A 333 4.59 7.76 -6.25
N VAL A 334 4.88 6.82 -7.15
CA VAL A 334 5.15 7.11 -8.57
C VAL A 334 3.86 7.08 -9.36
N LEU A 335 3.11 6.00 -9.19
CA LEU A 335 1.83 5.73 -9.81
C LEU A 335 0.86 5.21 -8.76
N VAL A 336 -0.40 5.60 -8.86
CA VAL A 336 -1.53 5.00 -8.15
C VAL A 336 -2.68 4.89 -9.15
N ASP A 337 -3.15 3.70 -9.42
CA ASP A 337 -4.21 3.40 -10.40
C ASP A 337 -3.96 4.08 -11.77
N GLY A 338 -2.75 3.95 -12.28
CA GLY A 338 -2.31 4.56 -13.54
C GLY A 338 -2.18 6.08 -13.52
N LYS A 339 -2.51 6.75 -12.42
CA LYS A 339 -2.39 8.19 -12.25
C LYS A 339 -1.00 8.54 -11.67
N GLN A 340 -0.47 9.68 -12.08
CA GLN A 340 0.78 10.16 -11.49
C GLN A 340 0.57 10.46 -10.01
N GLY A 341 1.44 9.86 -9.18
CA GLY A 341 1.48 10.10 -7.74
C GLY A 341 2.01 11.50 -7.40
N VAL A 342 2.66 11.65 -6.26
CA VAL A 342 3.23 12.94 -5.83
C VAL A 342 4.22 13.43 -6.89
N ALA A 343 3.88 14.53 -7.55
CA ALA A 343 4.70 15.12 -8.60
C ALA A 343 6.00 15.66 -7.97
N ASN A 344 7.10 14.99 -8.23
CA ASN A 344 8.42 15.51 -7.89
C ASN A 344 9.16 15.91 -9.16
N GLY A 345 9.21 17.20 -9.44
CA GLY A 345 9.91 17.76 -10.58
C GLY A 345 11.44 17.75 -10.44
N SER A 346 12.00 17.11 -9.42
CA SER A 346 13.44 17.06 -9.20
C SER A 346 14.16 16.34 -10.35
N THR A 347 15.19 16.99 -10.87
CA THR A 347 16.10 16.43 -11.87
C THR A 347 17.31 15.72 -11.26
N ALA A 348 17.39 15.66 -9.93
CA ALA A 348 18.43 14.90 -9.26
C ALA A 348 18.31 13.41 -9.57
N GLU A 349 19.43 12.75 -9.77
CA GLU A 349 19.52 11.32 -10.05
C GLU A 349 19.92 10.58 -8.78
N TYR A 350 19.19 9.53 -8.45
CA TYR A 350 19.48 8.66 -7.31
C TYR A 350 19.40 7.20 -7.72
N PRO A 351 20.28 6.31 -7.25
CA PRO A 351 20.02 4.89 -7.31
C PRO A 351 18.62 4.63 -6.76
N THR A 352 17.82 3.88 -7.51
CA THR A 352 16.37 3.80 -7.31
C THR A 352 15.97 2.37 -7.04
N THR A 353 15.08 2.18 -6.07
CA THR A 353 14.41 0.91 -5.78
C THR A 353 12.90 1.13 -5.85
N LEU A 354 12.20 0.28 -6.60
CA LEU A 354 10.77 0.38 -6.86
C LEU A 354 10.09 -0.97 -6.58
N ILE A 355 8.88 -0.89 -6.06
CA ILE A 355 7.94 -2.00 -6.01
C ILE A 355 6.63 -1.56 -6.64
N GLY A 356 5.95 -2.44 -7.36
CA GLY A 356 4.69 -2.10 -8.00
C GLY A 356 3.94 -3.30 -8.52
N TYR A 357 2.70 -3.08 -8.96
CA TYR A 357 1.87 -4.11 -9.55
C TYR A 357 1.03 -3.56 -10.71
N ARG A 358 0.47 -4.49 -11.49
CA ARG A 358 -0.51 -4.26 -12.57
C ARG A 358 -1.89 -4.71 -12.13
N ASP A 359 -2.92 -4.28 -12.86
CA ASP A 359 -4.30 -4.69 -12.63
C ASP A 359 -4.53 -6.21 -12.75
N ASP A 360 -3.65 -6.92 -13.49
CA ASP A 360 -3.69 -8.38 -13.60
C ASP A 360 -3.06 -9.12 -12.41
N GLY A 361 -2.66 -8.39 -11.35
CA GLY A 361 -2.01 -8.95 -10.16
C GLY A 361 -0.52 -9.27 -10.34
N SER A 362 0.08 -8.94 -11.49
CA SER A 362 1.53 -9.10 -11.69
C SER A 362 2.30 -8.07 -10.88
N VAL A 363 3.31 -8.53 -10.14
CA VAL A 363 4.16 -7.72 -9.25
C VAL A 363 5.54 -7.51 -9.84
N MET A 364 6.11 -6.35 -9.56
CA MET A 364 7.46 -5.95 -9.95
C MET A 364 8.32 -5.62 -8.73
N LEU A 365 9.52 -6.21 -8.67
CA LEU A 365 10.63 -5.73 -7.86
C LEU A 365 11.67 -5.12 -8.80
N CYS A 366 12.07 -3.87 -8.61
CA CYS A 366 12.91 -3.18 -9.59
C CYS A 366 13.98 -2.32 -8.93
N THR A 367 15.18 -2.32 -9.54
CA THR A 367 16.23 -1.33 -9.24
C THR A 367 16.73 -0.65 -10.51
N VAL A 368 17.04 0.64 -10.40
CA VAL A 368 17.66 1.42 -11.47
C VAL A 368 18.94 2.07 -10.94
N THR A 369 20.08 1.65 -11.46
CA THR A 369 21.39 2.14 -11.05
C THR A 369 22.25 2.54 -12.27
N SER A 370 23.42 3.16 -12.04
CA SER A 370 24.33 3.51 -13.12
C SER A 370 24.99 2.27 -13.74
N THR A 371 25.29 2.32 -15.05
CA THR A 371 26.19 1.36 -15.70
C THR A 371 27.61 1.43 -15.17
N ALA A 372 28.06 2.60 -14.64
CA ALA A 372 29.37 2.76 -14.03
C ALA A 372 29.33 2.32 -12.57
N GLU A 373 30.31 1.50 -12.20
CA GLU A 373 30.50 1.07 -10.80
C GLU A 373 30.73 2.26 -9.86
N LYS A 374 30.27 2.12 -8.63
CA LYS A 374 30.43 3.12 -7.55
C LYS A 374 29.92 4.52 -7.90
N LYS A 375 29.09 4.63 -8.93
CA LYS A 375 28.46 5.89 -9.30
C LYS A 375 27.09 6.05 -8.64
N TYR A 376 26.96 7.15 -7.89
CA TYR A 376 25.69 7.51 -7.25
C TYR A 376 24.73 8.13 -8.27
N ALA A 377 24.12 7.31 -9.12
CA ALA A 377 23.14 7.72 -10.12
C ALA A 377 22.14 6.59 -10.40
N GLY A 378 20.91 6.98 -10.71
CA GLY A 378 19.82 6.11 -11.06
C GLY A 378 18.76 6.90 -11.80
N LEU A 379 17.48 6.70 -11.46
CA LEU A 379 16.40 7.38 -12.13
C LEU A 379 16.21 8.81 -11.58
N LYS A 380 15.93 9.77 -12.45
CA LYS A 380 15.43 11.11 -12.06
C LYS A 380 13.98 11.00 -11.62
N PHE A 381 13.61 11.62 -10.51
CA PHE A 381 12.21 11.63 -10.06
C PHE A 381 11.24 12.13 -11.14
N ALA A 382 11.64 13.15 -11.89
CA ALA A 382 10.84 13.68 -12.99
C ALA A 382 10.58 12.67 -14.14
N HIS A 383 11.39 11.60 -14.22
CA HIS A 383 11.25 10.58 -15.26
C HIS A 383 10.50 9.33 -14.76
N ALA A 384 10.29 9.19 -13.47
CA ALA A 384 9.80 7.95 -12.87
C ALA A 384 8.41 7.56 -13.36
N TYR A 385 7.50 8.52 -13.50
CA TYR A 385 6.16 8.28 -14.03
C TYR A 385 6.19 7.63 -15.41
N LYS A 386 6.92 8.28 -16.35
CA LYS A 386 7.06 7.77 -17.73
C LYS A 386 7.71 6.39 -17.73
N PHE A 387 8.77 6.21 -16.96
CA PHE A 387 9.50 4.95 -16.82
C PHE A 387 8.59 3.80 -16.39
N CYS A 388 7.82 3.98 -15.31
CA CYS A 388 6.93 2.93 -14.80
C CYS A 388 5.78 2.63 -15.78
N ARG A 389 5.28 3.65 -16.48
CA ARG A 389 4.26 3.46 -17.52
C ARG A 389 4.78 2.69 -18.72
N GLU A 390 6.01 2.93 -19.15
CA GLU A 390 6.65 2.17 -20.23
C GLU A 390 6.87 0.71 -19.85
N LEU A 391 7.21 0.44 -18.57
CA LEU A 391 7.26 -0.93 -18.04
C LEU A 391 5.86 -1.59 -17.96
N GLY A 392 4.78 -0.83 -18.11
CA GLY A 392 3.40 -1.33 -18.09
C GLY A 392 2.77 -1.45 -16.70
N TYR A 393 3.34 -0.79 -15.67
CA TYR A 393 2.82 -0.80 -14.30
C TYR A 393 1.94 0.42 -14.05
N ASN A 394 0.95 0.26 -13.18
CA ASN A 394 -0.03 1.30 -12.86
C ASN A 394 -0.11 1.66 -11.36
N SER A 395 0.47 0.84 -10.48
CA SER A 395 0.64 1.19 -9.06
C SER A 395 2.09 0.91 -8.65
N VAL A 396 2.87 1.95 -8.36
CA VAL A 396 4.32 1.85 -8.11
C VAL A 396 4.77 2.84 -7.04
N PHE A 397 5.63 2.36 -6.15
CA PHE A 397 6.27 3.12 -5.08
C PHE A 397 7.78 3.11 -5.16
N TYR A 398 8.39 4.20 -4.67
CA TYR A 398 9.79 4.20 -4.24
C TYR A 398 9.92 3.55 -2.87
N LEU A 399 10.91 2.66 -2.77
CA LEU A 399 11.51 2.21 -1.52
C LEU A 399 12.79 3.01 -1.22
N ASP A 400 13.61 2.59 -0.23
CA ASP A 400 14.87 3.28 0.04
C ASP A 400 15.81 3.19 -1.16
N GLY A 401 16.39 4.31 -1.50
CA GLY A 401 17.27 4.46 -2.64
C GLY A 401 18.74 4.68 -2.25
N GLY A 402 19.47 5.29 -3.18
CA GLY A 402 20.86 5.64 -2.94
C GLY A 402 21.76 4.44 -2.72
N GLY A 403 22.56 4.47 -1.67
CA GLY A 403 23.47 3.38 -1.32
C GLY A 403 22.79 2.10 -0.88
N SER A 404 21.50 2.17 -0.53
CA SER A 404 20.70 1.00 -0.14
C SER A 404 20.22 0.19 -1.34
N SER A 405 20.10 0.81 -2.55
CA SER A 405 19.58 0.13 -3.74
C SER A 405 20.37 -1.12 -4.06
N THR A 406 19.73 -2.25 -3.82
CA THR A 406 20.29 -3.59 -4.02
C THR A 406 19.25 -4.50 -4.61
N PHE A 407 19.59 -5.21 -5.67
CA PHE A 407 18.80 -6.28 -6.27
C PHE A 407 19.61 -7.58 -6.21
N VAL A 408 19.00 -8.63 -5.67
CA VAL A 408 19.60 -9.96 -5.63
C VAL A 408 18.67 -10.97 -6.27
N SER A 409 19.23 -11.99 -6.93
CA SER A 409 18.49 -13.16 -7.39
C SER A 409 19.21 -14.44 -7.00
N LEU A 410 18.43 -15.50 -6.82
CA LEU A 410 18.95 -16.83 -6.60
C LEU A 410 19.58 -17.36 -7.90
N GLU A 411 20.80 -17.87 -7.81
CA GLU A 411 21.53 -18.49 -8.89
C GLU A 411 22.37 -19.63 -8.34
N GLU A 412 22.16 -20.85 -8.83
CA GLU A 412 22.89 -22.05 -8.40
C GLU A 412 22.98 -22.22 -6.86
N GLY A 413 21.87 -21.88 -6.15
CA GLY A 413 21.78 -21.99 -4.70
C GLY A 413 22.45 -20.87 -3.90
N SER A 414 22.90 -19.81 -4.58
CA SER A 414 23.52 -18.64 -3.98
C SER A 414 22.86 -17.34 -4.46
N TYR A 415 22.95 -16.25 -3.67
CA TYR A 415 22.42 -14.96 -4.09
C TYR A 415 23.47 -14.13 -4.80
N THR A 416 23.16 -13.77 -6.06
CA THR A 416 23.98 -12.87 -6.89
C THR A 416 23.40 -11.46 -6.84
N VAL A 417 24.26 -10.45 -6.57
CA VAL A 417 23.91 -9.03 -6.67
C VAL A 417 23.92 -8.62 -8.14
N ARG A 418 22.78 -8.15 -8.65
CA ARG A 418 22.59 -7.86 -10.08
C ARG A 418 22.84 -6.42 -10.48
N ASN A 419 22.82 -5.49 -9.55
CA ASN A 419 23.02 -4.08 -9.84
C ASN A 419 24.38 -3.57 -9.38
N ASN A 420 24.83 -2.48 -9.98
CA ASN A 420 26.02 -1.76 -9.50
C ASN A 420 25.67 -0.94 -8.25
N CYS A 421 26.20 -1.34 -7.10
CA CYS A 421 25.98 -0.62 -5.85
C CYS A 421 26.80 0.68 -5.83
N SER A 422 26.16 1.80 -5.54
CA SER A 422 26.84 3.11 -5.49
C SER A 422 27.90 3.22 -4.41
N ASP A 423 27.78 2.47 -3.32
CA ASP A 423 28.77 2.38 -2.24
C ASP A 423 29.92 1.40 -2.57
N GLY A 424 29.86 0.74 -3.74
CA GLY A 424 30.82 -0.26 -4.18
C GLY A 424 30.59 -1.67 -3.60
N ALA A 425 29.61 -1.81 -2.71
CA ALA A 425 29.11 -3.07 -2.15
C ALA A 425 27.68 -2.87 -1.62
N PRO A 426 26.89 -3.93 -1.48
CA PRO A 426 25.58 -3.85 -0.84
C PRO A 426 25.66 -3.29 0.57
N ARG A 427 24.81 -2.31 0.84
CA ARG A 427 24.65 -1.73 2.19
C ARG A 427 23.85 -2.67 3.07
N ARG A 428 24.14 -2.67 4.37
CA ARG A 428 23.27 -3.27 5.36
C ARG A 428 22.03 -2.40 5.51
N VAL A 429 20.85 -3.01 5.39
CA VAL A 429 19.53 -2.34 5.42
C VAL A 429 18.67 -2.98 6.50
N ILE A 430 17.61 -2.31 6.93
CA ILE A 430 16.75 -2.76 8.03
C ILE A 430 15.81 -3.89 7.62
N ASN A 431 15.33 -3.85 6.39
CA ASN A 431 14.47 -4.87 5.80
C ASN A 431 14.65 -4.96 4.28
N SER A 432 14.14 -6.00 3.71
CA SER A 432 14.10 -6.28 2.28
C SER A 432 12.71 -6.78 1.89
N VAL A 433 12.41 -6.83 0.62
CA VAL A 433 11.20 -7.44 0.07
C VAL A 433 11.62 -8.47 -0.96
N GLY A 434 11.09 -9.67 -0.88
CA GLY A 434 11.43 -10.76 -1.77
C GLY A 434 10.23 -11.52 -2.31
N VAL A 435 10.35 -12.02 -3.53
CA VAL A 435 9.46 -13.06 -4.05
C VAL A 435 9.97 -14.40 -3.57
N VAL A 436 9.09 -15.18 -2.96
CA VAL A 436 9.39 -16.46 -2.30
C VAL A 436 8.62 -17.58 -2.97
N TRP A 437 9.34 -18.65 -3.29
CA TRP A 437 8.75 -19.92 -3.65
C TRP A 437 8.38 -20.70 -2.40
N ASN A 438 7.19 -21.30 -2.40
CA ASN A 438 6.69 -22.17 -1.34
C ASN A 438 6.49 -23.57 -1.91
N ASP A 439 7.13 -24.58 -1.32
CA ASP A 439 7.02 -25.98 -1.75
C ASP A 439 5.58 -26.48 -1.60
N THR A 440 4.88 -26.00 -0.58
CA THR A 440 3.43 -26.20 -0.43
C THR A 440 2.73 -24.93 -0.92
N PRO A 441 1.74 -25.05 -1.84
CA PRO A 441 1.00 -23.88 -2.30
C PRO A 441 0.50 -23.04 -1.14
N VAL A 442 0.77 -21.75 -1.20
CA VAL A 442 0.14 -20.77 -0.29
C VAL A 442 -1.35 -20.94 -0.53
N CYS A 443 -2.09 -21.35 0.50
CA CYS A 443 -3.54 -21.35 0.43
C CYS A 443 -3.96 -19.89 0.22
N ALA A 444 -4.10 -19.49 -1.04
CA ALA A 444 -4.97 -18.39 -1.36
C ALA A 444 -6.30 -18.81 -0.72
N LYS A 445 -6.63 -18.25 0.43
CA LYS A 445 -8.03 -18.18 0.79
C LYS A 445 -8.60 -17.44 -0.42
N GLN A 446 -9.27 -18.16 -1.33
CA GLN A 446 -10.18 -17.56 -2.26
C GLN A 446 -11.23 -16.85 -1.38
N GLY A 447 -10.83 -15.70 -0.87
CA GLY A 447 -11.76 -14.70 -0.49
C GLY A 447 -12.49 -14.41 -1.80
N SER A 448 -13.80 -14.52 -1.80
CA SER A 448 -14.59 -13.99 -2.90
C SER A 448 -13.95 -12.65 -3.26
N LEU A 449 -13.53 -12.50 -4.54
CA LEU A 449 -13.11 -11.19 -5.04
C LEU A 449 -14.11 -10.18 -4.50
N SER A 450 -13.63 -9.18 -3.78
CA SER A 450 -14.49 -8.05 -3.43
C SER A 450 -15.12 -7.56 -4.74
N TYR A 451 -16.37 -7.15 -4.72
CA TYR A 451 -16.99 -6.57 -5.92
C TYR A 451 -16.17 -5.44 -6.53
N ILE A 452 -15.30 -4.80 -5.73
CA ILE A 452 -14.36 -3.75 -6.16
C ILE A 452 -13.32 -4.30 -7.16
N ASP A 453 -12.93 -5.57 -7.05
CA ASP A 453 -11.87 -6.20 -7.86
C ASP A 453 -12.38 -6.83 -9.16
N ILE A 454 -13.69 -6.82 -9.40
CA ILE A 454 -14.27 -7.35 -10.63
C ILE A 454 -14.04 -6.34 -11.75
N PRO A 455 -13.22 -6.68 -12.78
CA PRO A 455 -12.99 -5.75 -13.88
C PRO A 455 -14.28 -5.53 -14.67
N VAL A 456 -14.63 -4.28 -14.88
CA VAL A 456 -15.80 -3.86 -15.64
C VAL A 456 -15.36 -3.07 -16.87
N ASP A 457 -15.86 -3.44 -18.02
CA ASP A 457 -15.76 -2.57 -19.20
C ASP A 457 -16.74 -1.41 -19.06
N LEU A 458 -16.27 -0.34 -18.41
CA LEU A 458 -17.05 0.87 -18.20
C LEU A 458 -17.56 1.47 -19.51
N SER A 459 -16.83 1.29 -20.62
CA SER A 459 -17.24 1.83 -21.93
C SER A 459 -18.52 1.21 -22.48
N SER A 460 -18.95 0.08 -21.94
CA SER A 460 -20.23 -0.58 -22.27
C SER A 460 -21.41 -0.11 -21.40
N ILE A 461 -21.15 0.66 -20.33
CA ILE A 461 -22.19 1.09 -19.37
C ILE A 461 -22.87 2.37 -19.81
N PRO A 462 -24.19 2.36 -20.03
CA PRO A 462 -24.93 3.59 -20.30
C PRO A 462 -24.94 4.53 -19.09
N PRO A 463 -24.56 5.82 -19.25
CA PRO A 463 -24.53 6.77 -18.14
C PRO A 463 -25.91 7.32 -17.76
N THR A 464 -26.98 6.68 -18.19
CA THR A 464 -28.34 7.13 -17.95
C THR A 464 -28.78 7.04 -16.50
N HIS A 465 -28.24 6.09 -15.75
CA HIS A 465 -28.32 6.00 -14.30
C HIS A 465 -26.96 5.63 -13.72
N MET A 466 -26.42 6.48 -12.89
CA MET A 466 -25.17 6.29 -12.17
C MET A 466 -25.46 6.32 -10.68
N ASP A 467 -25.50 5.15 -10.03
CA ASP A 467 -25.62 5.03 -8.58
C ASP A 467 -24.33 5.43 -7.87
N GLY A 468 -24.34 5.49 -6.54
CA GLY A 468 -23.17 5.91 -5.76
C GLY A 468 -21.92 5.06 -5.98
N ALA A 469 -22.08 3.77 -6.29
CA ALA A 469 -20.98 2.86 -6.54
C ALA A 469 -20.35 3.10 -7.93
N LEU A 470 -21.15 3.24 -8.97
CA LEU A 470 -20.66 3.60 -10.31
C LEU A 470 -20.03 5.00 -10.30
N LEU A 471 -20.63 5.95 -9.58
CA LEU A 471 -20.05 7.29 -9.42
C LEU A 471 -18.65 7.23 -8.77
N ALA A 472 -18.45 6.38 -7.78
CA ALA A 472 -17.14 6.21 -7.14
C ALA A 472 -16.07 5.69 -8.11
N ASP A 473 -16.46 4.85 -9.09
CA ASP A 473 -15.53 4.34 -10.11
C ASP A 473 -15.20 5.36 -11.21
N VAL A 474 -16.11 6.29 -11.52
CA VAL A 474 -15.95 7.22 -12.67
C VAL A 474 -15.64 8.66 -12.27
N VAL A 475 -15.76 9.01 -10.99
CA VAL A 475 -15.43 10.35 -10.48
C VAL A 475 -13.99 10.38 -10.00
N GLY A 476 -13.23 11.39 -10.41
CA GLY A 476 -11.82 11.54 -10.07
C GLY A 476 -11.38 12.99 -10.01
N SER A 477 -10.06 13.21 -10.07
CA SER A 477 -9.42 14.53 -10.06
C SER A 477 -9.94 15.44 -8.92
N PRO A 478 -9.91 14.99 -7.66
CA PRO A 478 -10.44 15.75 -6.53
C PRO A 478 -9.60 17.00 -6.25
N ASN A 479 -10.27 18.10 -5.86
CA ASN A 479 -9.63 19.29 -5.34
C ASN A 479 -10.19 19.61 -3.95
N ALA A 480 -9.33 19.59 -2.94
CA ALA A 480 -9.68 19.83 -1.55
C ALA A 480 -10.79 18.91 -0.99
N VAL A 481 -11.00 17.75 -1.61
CA VAL A 481 -11.92 16.70 -1.17
C VAL A 481 -11.26 15.33 -1.25
N THR A 482 -11.79 14.37 -0.47
CA THR A 482 -11.59 12.93 -0.63
C THR A 482 -12.85 12.30 -1.20
N LEU A 483 -12.69 11.27 -2.02
CA LEU A 483 -13.76 10.55 -2.69
C LEU A 483 -13.76 9.11 -2.18
N ARG A 484 -14.92 8.59 -1.79
CA ARG A 484 -15.09 7.18 -1.45
C ARG A 484 -16.52 6.73 -1.70
N TYR A 485 -16.71 5.44 -1.95
CA TYR A 485 -18.02 4.84 -1.82
C TYR A 485 -18.37 4.65 -0.35
N ASP A 486 -19.55 5.10 0.06
CA ASP A 486 -20.08 4.87 1.40
C ASP A 486 -21.14 3.77 1.35
N GLU A 487 -20.83 2.61 1.94
CA GLU A 487 -21.69 1.44 1.91
C GLU A 487 -22.99 1.63 2.70
N THR A 488 -22.94 2.37 3.81
CA THR A 488 -24.12 2.65 4.64
C THR A 488 -25.12 3.51 3.89
N GLU A 489 -24.61 4.56 3.24
CA GLU A 489 -25.41 5.51 2.48
C GLU A 489 -25.65 5.05 1.03
N ARG A 490 -24.92 4.02 0.56
CA ARG A 490 -24.88 3.58 -0.84
C ARG A 490 -24.65 4.74 -1.80
N ALA A 491 -23.66 5.56 -1.51
CA ALA A 491 -23.42 6.84 -2.15
C ALA A 491 -21.95 7.14 -2.37
N LEU A 492 -21.63 7.94 -3.37
CA LEU A 492 -20.35 8.63 -3.44
C LEU A 492 -20.30 9.68 -2.33
N ALA A 493 -19.43 9.52 -1.36
CA ALA A 493 -19.12 10.50 -0.34
C ALA A 493 -17.99 11.43 -0.83
N VAL A 494 -18.29 12.71 -0.96
CA VAL A 494 -17.34 13.78 -1.31
C VAL A 494 -17.08 14.61 -0.05
N THR A 495 -15.96 14.32 0.63
CA THR A 495 -15.63 14.91 1.94
C THR A 495 -14.51 15.93 1.82
N THR A 496 -14.69 17.13 2.34
CA THR A 496 -13.65 18.16 2.35
C THR A 496 -12.44 17.73 3.17
N SER A 497 -11.24 17.75 2.58
CA SER A 497 -9.98 17.33 3.22
C SER A 497 -9.30 18.45 4.00
N SER A 498 -9.69 19.72 3.75
CA SER A 498 -9.19 20.92 4.42
C SER A 498 -10.25 22.02 4.38
N ALA A 499 -10.06 23.07 5.15
CA ALA A 499 -10.90 24.26 4.99
C ALA A 499 -10.72 24.83 3.56
N THR A 500 -11.82 24.93 2.83
CA THR A 500 -11.79 25.25 1.40
C THR A 500 -13.02 26.06 0.97
N ASN A 501 -12.89 26.78 -0.14
CA ASN A 501 -13.98 27.45 -0.83
C ASN A 501 -14.15 26.97 -2.29
N ASP A 502 -13.41 25.94 -2.71
CA ASP A 502 -13.44 25.36 -4.06
C ASP A 502 -13.33 23.83 -4.02
N PRO A 503 -14.20 23.11 -3.27
CA PRO A 503 -14.20 21.67 -3.21
C PRO A 503 -14.90 21.08 -4.42
N TYR A 504 -14.16 20.33 -5.26
CA TYR A 504 -14.75 19.72 -6.44
C TYR A 504 -14.16 18.35 -6.78
N ALA A 505 -14.88 17.63 -7.64
CA ALA A 505 -14.45 16.41 -8.31
C ALA A 505 -14.90 16.41 -9.79
N LEU A 506 -14.28 15.58 -10.62
CA LEU A 506 -14.58 15.49 -12.06
C LEU A 506 -15.25 14.14 -12.37
N LEU A 507 -16.48 14.18 -12.89
CA LEU A 507 -17.18 13.04 -13.44
C LEU A 507 -16.82 12.89 -14.93
N SER A 508 -16.14 11.80 -15.27
CA SER A 508 -15.67 11.52 -16.63
C SER A 508 -16.65 10.66 -17.40
N PHE A 509 -17.45 11.26 -18.27
CA PHE A 509 -18.33 10.54 -19.18
C PHE A 509 -17.58 9.79 -20.29
N SER A 510 -16.36 10.16 -20.58
CA SER A 510 -15.54 9.47 -21.58
C SER A 510 -15.12 8.06 -21.17
N ALA A 511 -15.26 7.72 -19.89
CA ALA A 511 -15.06 6.35 -19.39
C ALA A 511 -16.27 5.45 -19.63
N LEU A 512 -17.45 6.00 -19.88
CA LEU A 512 -18.74 5.33 -20.04
C LEU A 512 -19.15 5.25 -21.51
N ALA A 513 -20.22 4.52 -21.80
CA ALA A 513 -20.83 4.53 -23.12
C ALA A 513 -21.23 5.97 -23.52
N PRO A 514 -20.97 6.39 -24.76
CA PRO A 514 -21.21 7.77 -25.15
C PRO A 514 -22.72 8.10 -25.12
N ILE A 515 -23.04 9.28 -24.56
CA ILE A 515 -24.40 9.83 -24.57
C ILE A 515 -24.39 11.23 -25.20
N ARG A 516 -25.46 11.55 -25.89
CA ARG A 516 -25.67 12.90 -26.46
C ARG A 516 -26.39 13.77 -25.44
N ALA A 517 -26.00 15.01 -25.35
CA ALA A 517 -26.62 16.00 -24.49
C ALA A 517 -28.10 16.21 -24.80
N GLU A 518 -28.48 16.10 -26.08
CA GLU A 518 -29.86 16.24 -26.54
C GLU A 518 -30.77 15.13 -26.03
N ASP A 519 -30.22 13.95 -25.74
CA ASP A 519 -30.95 12.78 -25.20
C ASP A 519 -31.13 12.87 -23.67
N ALA A 520 -30.46 13.83 -23.03
CA ALA A 520 -30.47 14.07 -21.58
C ALA A 520 -30.77 15.54 -21.25
N PRO A 521 -31.95 16.07 -21.62
CA PRO A 521 -32.33 17.45 -21.33
C PRO A 521 -32.58 17.71 -19.84
N TYR A 522 -32.66 16.68 -18.99
CA TYR A 522 -32.81 16.79 -17.54
C TYR A 522 -31.82 15.88 -16.82
N MET A 523 -31.33 16.34 -15.69
CA MET A 523 -30.56 15.54 -14.75
C MET A 523 -31.20 15.58 -13.38
N VAL A 524 -31.28 14.42 -12.72
CA VAL A 524 -31.76 14.34 -11.34
C VAL A 524 -30.58 13.92 -10.45
N PHE A 525 -30.34 14.73 -9.43
CA PHE A 525 -29.33 14.47 -8.42
C PHE A 525 -30.02 13.99 -7.13
N LYS A 526 -29.71 12.76 -6.70
CA LYS A 526 -30.06 12.27 -5.35
C LYS A 526 -28.91 12.65 -4.43
N VAL A 527 -29.08 13.66 -3.57
CA VAL A 527 -28.02 14.22 -2.75
C VAL A 527 -28.47 14.49 -1.32
N LYS A 528 -27.52 14.49 -0.38
CA LYS A 528 -27.67 15.02 0.98
C LYS A 528 -26.34 15.56 1.49
N SER A 529 -26.33 16.31 2.59
CA SER A 529 -25.13 16.89 3.19
C SER A 529 -25.19 16.81 4.71
N ASP A 530 -24.09 16.43 5.34
CA ASP A 530 -23.93 16.47 6.82
C ASP A 530 -23.63 17.87 7.35
N TYR A 531 -23.53 18.87 6.47
CA TYR A 531 -23.30 20.25 6.89
C TYR A 531 -24.59 20.88 7.46
N ASP A 532 -24.43 21.68 8.52
CA ASP A 532 -25.52 22.30 9.26
C ASP A 532 -26.18 23.51 8.55
N LYS A 533 -25.70 23.84 7.34
CA LYS A 533 -26.19 24.97 6.52
C LYS A 533 -26.51 24.53 5.11
N ALA A 534 -27.47 25.24 4.50
CA ALA A 534 -27.71 25.07 3.08
C ALA A 534 -26.45 25.42 2.27
N THR A 535 -26.13 24.54 1.31
CA THR A 535 -24.96 24.71 0.42
C THR A 535 -25.39 24.85 -1.02
N THR A 536 -24.58 25.54 -1.80
CA THR A 536 -24.78 25.67 -3.24
C THR A 536 -23.97 24.59 -3.94
N PHE A 537 -24.63 23.74 -4.72
CA PHE A 537 -23.98 22.81 -5.64
C PHE A 537 -23.92 23.46 -7.02
N LYS A 538 -22.73 23.49 -7.62
CA LYS A 538 -22.53 24.01 -8.96
C LYS A 538 -21.89 22.96 -9.83
N LEU A 539 -22.50 22.68 -10.96
CA LEU A 539 -21.90 21.81 -11.96
C LEU A 539 -21.41 22.61 -13.15
N TYR A 540 -20.22 22.30 -13.63
CA TYR A 540 -19.70 22.73 -14.91
C TYR A 540 -19.75 21.54 -15.87
N TYR A 541 -20.15 21.76 -17.10
CA TYR A 541 -20.26 20.68 -18.08
C TYR A 541 -19.45 20.97 -19.35
N ALA A 542 -18.94 19.91 -19.94
CA ALA A 542 -18.30 19.90 -21.26
C ALA A 542 -19.06 18.95 -22.17
N ALA A 543 -19.68 19.48 -23.22
CA ALA A 543 -20.39 18.71 -24.21
C ALA A 543 -20.06 19.22 -25.62
N GLY A 544 -20.02 18.35 -26.62
CA GLY A 544 -19.71 18.67 -28.00
C GLY A 544 -18.39 19.41 -28.16
N SER A 545 -18.46 20.67 -28.62
CA SER A 545 -17.27 21.52 -28.85
C SER A 545 -16.75 22.24 -27.59
N VAL A 546 -17.38 22.05 -26.43
CA VAL A 546 -16.93 22.66 -25.16
C VAL A 546 -15.83 21.81 -24.58
N GLY A 547 -14.60 22.32 -24.57
CA GLY A 547 -13.41 21.57 -24.21
C GLY A 547 -13.10 21.50 -22.70
N GLY A 548 -13.94 22.11 -21.82
CA GLY A 548 -13.69 22.11 -20.37
C GLY A 548 -14.63 23.02 -19.59
N ALA A 549 -14.44 23.07 -18.27
CA ALA A 549 -15.23 23.88 -17.35
C ALA A 549 -15.14 25.38 -17.69
N THR A 550 -16.26 26.02 -17.93
CA THR A 550 -16.35 27.47 -18.15
C THR A 550 -17.56 28.05 -17.44
N GLU A 551 -17.47 29.28 -16.94
CA GLU A 551 -18.56 29.97 -16.25
C GLU A 551 -19.84 30.12 -17.11
N GLN A 552 -19.72 30.00 -18.42
CA GLN A 552 -20.86 30.05 -19.34
C GLN A 552 -21.61 28.72 -19.48
N CYS A 553 -20.98 27.62 -19.05
CA CYS A 553 -21.51 26.25 -19.13
C CYS A 553 -21.68 25.67 -17.74
N THR A 554 -22.61 26.25 -16.96
CA THR A 554 -22.88 25.85 -15.57
C THR A 554 -24.35 25.69 -15.28
N ARG A 555 -24.65 24.90 -14.24
CA ARG A 555 -25.94 24.84 -13.55
C ARG A 555 -25.70 24.88 -12.04
N VAL A 556 -26.68 25.42 -11.30
CA VAL A 556 -26.56 25.63 -9.87
C VAL A 556 -27.86 25.20 -9.21
N PHE A 557 -27.76 24.52 -8.07
CA PHE A 557 -28.87 24.21 -7.19
C PHE A 557 -28.47 24.29 -5.72
N GLN A 558 -29.45 24.25 -4.81
CA GLN A 558 -29.24 24.29 -3.37
C GLN A 558 -29.45 22.92 -2.77
N ILE A 559 -28.54 22.50 -1.87
CA ILE A 559 -28.73 21.36 -0.98
C ILE A 559 -29.13 21.90 0.38
N LYS A 560 -30.27 21.45 0.91
CA LYS A 560 -30.72 21.79 2.26
C LYS A 560 -29.91 20.99 3.29
N PRO A 561 -29.66 21.52 4.48
CA PRO A 561 -28.99 20.76 5.54
C PRO A 561 -29.89 19.62 6.04
N GLY A 562 -29.26 18.52 6.50
CA GLY A 562 -29.95 17.40 7.14
C GLY A 562 -29.66 16.06 6.45
N ASP A 563 -30.04 14.98 7.16
CA ASP A 563 -29.76 13.59 6.74
C ASP A 563 -30.77 13.04 5.73
N GLU A 564 -31.76 13.82 5.31
CA GLU A 564 -32.77 13.37 4.35
C GLU A 564 -32.29 13.54 2.91
N TRP A 565 -32.51 12.50 2.11
CA TRP A 565 -32.21 12.52 0.69
C TRP A 565 -33.11 13.52 -0.05
N GLN A 566 -32.50 14.31 -0.92
CA GLN A 566 -33.14 15.29 -1.77
C GLN A 566 -32.96 14.88 -3.23
N TYR A 567 -34.06 14.87 -3.98
CA TYR A 567 -34.05 14.64 -5.43
C TYR A 567 -34.21 16.00 -6.12
N ILE A 568 -33.15 16.43 -6.82
CA ILE A 568 -33.08 17.76 -7.40
C ILE A 568 -33.03 17.65 -8.92
N VAL A 569 -34.10 18.11 -9.58
CA VAL A 569 -34.19 18.14 -11.03
C VAL A 569 -33.45 19.36 -11.57
N VAL A 570 -32.48 19.14 -12.44
CA VAL A 570 -31.70 20.16 -13.12
C VAL A 570 -32.07 20.21 -14.59
N ASP A 571 -32.70 21.30 -15.02
CA ASP A 571 -33.09 21.53 -16.43
C ASP A 571 -31.87 21.89 -17.27
N MET A 572 -31.33 20.89 -17.99
CA MET A 572 -30.20 21.04 -18.92
C MET A 572 -30.64 21.53 -20.31
N SER A 573 -31.97 21.42 -20.63
CA SER A 573 -32.48 21.92 -21.93
C SER A 573 -32.26 23.41 -22.13
N LYS A 574 -32.17 24.17 -21.04
CA LYS A 574 -31.86 25.59 -21.00
C LYS A 574 -30.37 25.87 -20.76
N ALA A 575 -29.52 24.85 -20.77
CA ALA A 575 -28.09 24.99 -20.51
C ALA A 575 -27.37 25.46 -21.78
N ASN A 576 -26.50 26.47 -21.64
CA ASN A 576 -25.78 27.04 -22.77
C ASN A 576 -24.84 26.02 -23.40
N LYS A 577 -24.94 25.76 -24.71
CA LYS A 577 -24.13 24.77 -25.45
C LYS A 577 -24.23 23.33 -24.91
N TRP A 578 -25.35 22.96 -24.29
CA TRP A 578 -25.64 21.56 -23.93
C TRP A 578 -26.08 20.83 -25.20
N SER A 579 -25.09 20.38 -26.01
CA SER A 579 -25.32 19.68 -27.27
C SER A 579 -24.10 18.83 -27.67
N GLY A 580 -24.34 17.74 -28.40
CA GLY A 580 -23.33 16.81 -28.85
C GLY A 580 -22.95 15.81 -27.74
N THR A 581 -21.84 15.11 -27.88
CA THR A 581 -21.40 14.11 -26.89
C THR A 581 -21.03 14.77 -25.56
N VAL A 582 -21.53 14.25 -24.45
CA VAL A 582 -21.16 14.67 -23.10
C VAL A 582 -19.79 14.08 -22.78
N ASN A 583 -18.82 14.92 -22.42
CA ASN A 583 -17.44 14.51 -22.16
C ASN A 583 -17.14 14.39 -20.66
N ASN A 584 -17.48 15.44 -19.92
CA ASN A 584 -17.29 15.45 -18.46
C ASN A 584 -18.17 16.50 -17.77
N ILE A 585 -18.33 16.32 -16.46
CA ILE A 585 -18.99 17.28 -15.57
C ILE A 585 -18.09 17.46 -14.35
N ARG A 586 -17.72 18.70 -14.05
CA ARG A 586 -17.08 19.05 -12.78
C ARG A 586 -18.19 19.31 -11.75
N LEU A 587 -18.07 18.64 -10.62
CA LEU A 587 -19.01 18.66 -9.50
C LEU A 587 -18.43 19.53 -8.38
N ASP A 588 -18.77 20.82 -8.33
CA ASP A 588 -18.42 21.71 -7.22
C ASP A 588 -19.49 21.54 -6.14
N VAL A 589 -19.25 20.58 -5.24
CA VAL A 589 -20.27 20.14 -4.28
C VAL A 589 -20.66 21.19 -3.26
N ILE A 590 -19.79 22.21 -3.05
CA ILE A 590 -20.07 23.39 -2.23
C ILE A 590 -19.41 24.60 -2.90
N ASP A 591 -20.19 25.47 -3.48
CA ASP A 591 -19.74 26.68 -4.19
C ASP A 591 -20.10 27.96 -3.42
N GLY A 592 -19.25 29.00 -3.50
CA GLY A 592 -19.52 30.34 -3.02
C GLY A 592 -19.41 30.52 -1.49
N MET A 593 -18.96 29.54 -0.74
CA MET A 593 -18.72 29.66 0.70
C MET A 593 -17.50 28.84 1.15
N THR A 594 -16.81 29.31 2.19
CA THR A 594 -15.73 28.53 2.81
C THR A 594 -16.32 27.59 3.85
N VAL A 595 -15.94 26.30 3.75
CA VAL A 595 -16.35 25.23 4.67
C VAL A 595 -15.14 24.63 5.37
N PRO A 596 -15.30 24.11 6.60
CA PRO A 596 -14.22 23.40 7.31
C PRO A 596 -13.88 22.07 6.63
N ALA A 597 -12.81 21.43 7.07
CA ALA A 597 -12.55 20.01 6.75
C ALA A 597 -13.63 19.11 7.36
N ASN A 598 -13.77 17.90 6.76
CA ASN A 598 -14.70 16.86 7.17
C ASN A 598 -16.20 17.21 7.02
N VAL A 599 -16.54 18.06 6.05
CA VAL A 599 -17.92 18.22 5.59
C VAL A 599 -18.13 17.29 4.41
N THR A 600 -19.19 16.50 4.43
CA THR A 600 -19.49 15.50 3.40
C THR A 600 -20.76 15.85 2.65
N VAL A 601 -20.66 15.84 1.32
CA VAL A 601 -21.84 15.78 0.43
C VAL A 601 -21.92 14.37 -0.13
N TYR A 602 -23.03 13.71 0.10
CA TYR A 602 -23.32 12.38 -0.42
C TYR A 602 -24.09 12.50 -1.74
N ILE A 603 -23.64 11.80 -2.77
CA ILE A 603 -24.33 11.69 -4.06
C ILE A 603 -24.76 10.24 -4.23
N GLY A 604 -26.05 9.97 -3.98
CA GLY A 604 -26.63 8.62 -4.05
C GLY A 604 -26.87 8.17 -5.47
N ALA A 605 -27.24 9.08 -6.37
CA ALA A 605 -27.36 8.81 -7.81
C ALA A 605 -27.35 10.10 -8.64
N ILE A 606 -26.97 9.95 -9.91
CA ILE A 606 -27.24 10.92 -10.98
C ILE A 606 -28.01 10.18 -12.08
N VAL A 607 -29.20 10.69 -12.41
CA VAL A 607 -30.08 10.10 -13.45
C VAL A 607 -30.25 11.08 -14.60
N LEU A 608 -30.02 10.63 -15.81
CA LEU A 608 -30.21 11.41 -17.04
C LEU A 608 -31.58 11.07 -17.63
N CYS A 609 -32.43 12.06 -17.78
CA CYS A 609 -33.84 11.90 -18.16
C CYS A 609 -34.16 12.59 -19.48
N PRO A 610 -34.91 11.95 -20.38
CA PRO A 610 -35.28 12.50 -21.66
C PRO A 610 -36.44 13.50 -21.61
N SER A 611 -37.22 13.52 -20.49
CA SER A 611 -38.34 14.45 -20.29
C SER A 611 -38.42 14.95 -18.85
N VAL A 612 -39.16 16.01 -18.60
CA VAL A 612 -39.42 16.53 -17.25
C VAL A 612 -40.31 15.60 -16.45
N GLU A 613 -41.31 14.94 -17.10
CA GLU A 613 -42.21 14.01 -16.46
C GLU A 613 -41.46 12.80 -15.91
N GLU A 614 -40.43 12.30 -16.63
CA GLU A 614 -39.58 11.22 -16.19
C GLU A 614 -38.64 11.68 -15.08
N ALA A 615 -38.08 12.90 -15.19
CA ALA A 615 -37.26 13.47 -14.14
C ALA A 615 -38.01 13.64 -12.82
N ASP A 616 -39.25 14.11 -12.86
CA ASP A 616 -40.15 14.23 -11.68
C ASP A 616 -40.53 12.85 -11.08
N ALA A 617 -40.49 11.79 -11.90
CA ALA A 617 -40.83 10.42 -11.46
C ALA A 617 -39.65 9.66 -10.83
N VAL A 618 -38.42 10.17 -10.89
CA VAL A 618 -37.23 9.49 -10.33
C VAL A 618 -37.33 9.27 -8.82
N GLU A 619 -37.82 10.23 -8.07
CA GLU A 619 -38.03 10.08 -6.61
C GLU A 619 -39.06 8.96 -6.31
N ALA A 620 -40.04 8.75 -7.19
CA ALA A 620 -41.01 7.67 -7.10
C ALA A 620 -40.51 6.31 -7.63
N GLY A 621 -39.22 6.24 -8.04
CA GLY A 621 -38.56 5.00 -8.45
C GLY A 621 -38.46 4.78 -9.96
N TRP A 622 -38.84 5.75 -10.79
CA TRP A 622 -38.63 5.64 -12.24
C TRP A 622 -37.11 5.67 -12.56
N LEU A 623 -36.69 4.80 -13.47
CA LEU A 623 -35.32 4.78 -14.01
C LEU A 623 -35.38 4.54 -15.53
N PRO A 624 -34.36 5.02 -16.29
CA PRO A 624 -34.28 4.82 -17.74
C PRO A 624 -34.25 3.34 -18.12
N GLU A 625 -34.92 2.99 -19.22
CA GLU A 625 -34.86 1.63 -19.74
C GLU A 625 -33.45 1.22 -20.14
N GLY A 626 -33.06 -0.01 -19.79
CA GLY A 626 -31.74 -0.56 -20.08
C GLY A 626 -30.58 0.02 -19.24
N CYS A 627 -30.84 0.84 -18.24
CA CYS A 627 -29.82 1.29 -17.31
C CYS A 627 -29.41 0.18 -16.33
N ILE A 628 -28.24 0.32 -15.73
CA ILE A 628 -27.82 -0.50 -14.59
C ILE A 628 -28.46 0.10 -13.34
N THR A 629 -29.38 -0.64 -12.72
CA THR A 629 -30.12 -0.17 -11.55
C THR A 629 -29.34 -0.31 -10.24
N ASP A 630 -28.42 -1.26 -10.17
CA ASP A 630 -27.51 -1.52 -9.05
C ASP A 630 -26.16 -1.96 -9.61
N TYR A 631 -25.18 -1.07 -9.55
CA TYR A 631 -23.88 -1.33 -10.14
C TYR A 631 -23.07 -2.41 -9.40
N LEU A 632 -23.23 -2.52 -8.08
CA LEU A 632 -22.59 -3.60 -7.33
C LEU A 632 -23.15 -4.97 -7.69
N ALA A 633 -24.46 -5.07 -7.84
CA ALA A 633 -25.11 -6.30 -8.30
C ALA A 633 -24.71 -6.63 -9.75
N TYR A 634 -24.53 -5.62 -10.59
CA TYR A 634 -24.02 -5.81 -11.96
C TYR A 634 -22.59 -6.35 -11.93
N LYS A 635 -21.66 -5.74 -11.16
CA LYS A 635 -20.31 -6.25 -10.96
C LYS A 635 -20.32 -7.70 -10.51
N GLU A 636 -21.13 -8.03 -9.51
CA GLU A 636 -21.24 -9.39 -9.01
C GLU A 636 -21.74 -10.37 -10.08
N SER A 637 -22.62 -9.94 -10.98
CA SER A 637 -23.09 -10.78 -12.10
C SER A 637 -22.01 -11.11 -13.12
N LEU A 638 -20.94 -10.30 -13.17
CA LEU A 638 -19.76 -10.52 -14.03
C LEU A 638 -18.76 -11.49 -13.41
N ARG A 639 -18.93 -11.86 -12.15
CA ARG A 639 -18.08 -12.83 -11.47
C ARG A 639 -18.07 -14.15 -12.26
N PRO A 640 -16.93 -14.70 -12.59
CA PRO A 640 -16.85 -16.01 -13.21
C PRO A 640 -17.61 -17.04 -12.36
N LYS A 641 -18.58 -17.72 -12.95
CA LYS A 641 -19.27 -18.81 -12.24
C LYS A 641 -18.28 -19.93 -12.05
N GLU A 642 -18.10 -20.36 -10.81
CA GLU A 642 -17.37 -21.60 -10.52
C GLU A 642 -18.07 -22.73 -11.29
N THR A 643 -17.32 -23.40 -12.15
CA THR A 643 -17.78 -24.64 -12.75
C THR A 643 -17.85 -25.65 -11.59
N GLU A 644 -19.07 -25.98 -11.15
CA GLU A 644 -19.29 -27.14 -10.28
C GLU A 644 -18.66 -28.34 -10.98
N THR A 645 -17.48 -28.75 -10.50
CA THR A 645 -16.92 -30.05 -10.87
C THR A 645 -17.84 -31.06 -10.23
N GLU A 646 -18.72 -31.68 -11.00
CA GLU A 646 -19.44 -32.87 -10.57
C GLU A 646 -18.39 -33.85 -10.08
N THR A 647 -18.29 -33.96 -8.76
CA THR A 647 -17.59 -35.05 -8.11
C THR A 647 -18.40 -36.29 -8.43
N GLU A 648 -17.90 -37.13 -9.38
CA GLU A 648 -18.39 -38.52 -9.51
C GLU A 648 -18.38 -39.14 -8.10
N PRO A 649 -19.48 -39.83 -7.70
CA PRO A 649 -19.52 -40.49 -6.42
C PRO A 649 -18.45 -41.56 -6.38
N ALA A 650 -17.55 -41.45 -5.40
CA ALA A 650 -16.53 -42.45 -5.13
C ALA A 650 -17.18 -43.81 -4.96
N THR A 651 -16.86 -44.73 -5.89
CA THR A 651 -17.16 -46.16 -5.78
C THR A 651 -16.48 -46.68 -4.50
N GLU A 652 -17.27 -47.13 -3.56
CA GLU A 652 -16.78 -47.86 -2.37
C GLU A 652 -15.93 -49.05 -2.83
N PRO A 653 -14.76 -49.32 -2.20
CA PRO A 653 -14.03 -50.54 -2.46
C PRO A 653 -14.74 -51.71 -1.73
N GLU A 654 -15.12 -52.69 -2.53
CA GLU A 654 -15.59 -54.00 -2.02
C GLU A 654 -14.60 -54.59 -1.04
N THR A 655 -15.04 -54.76 0.20
CA THR A 655 -14.34 -55.50 1.21
C THR A 655 -14.51 -57.00 0.97
N THR A 656 -13.50 -57.65 0.45
CA THR A 656 -13.38 -59.12 0.46
C THR A 656 -12.98 -59.57 1.87
N VAL A 657 -13.96 -60.15 2.51
CA VAL A 657 -13.77 -60.88 3.80
C VAL A 657 -13.07 -62.21 3.50
N THR A 658 -11.90 -62.41 4.07
CA THR A 658 -11.28 -63.74 4.18
C THR A 658 -11.19 -64.05 5.66
N GLU A 659 -12.04 -64.98 6.09
CA GLU A 659 -11.95 -65.66 7.40
C GLU A 659 -10.66 -66.50 7.48
N SER A 660 -9.99 -66.43 8.62
CA SER A 660 -9.13 -67.51 9.12
C SER A 660 -9.09 -67.44 10.62
N GLU A 661 -9.40 -68.60 11.16
CA GLU A 661 -9.63 -68.94 12.56
C GLU A 661 -8.40 -68.80 13.48
N THR A 662 -8.75 -68.38 14.69
CA THR A 662 -8.29 -68.79 16.04
C THR A 662 -6.94 -69.51 16.23
N VAL A 663 -6.17 -69.00 17.18
CA VAL A 663 -5.80 -69.78 18.39
C VAL A 663 -5.46 -68.82 19.56
N VAL A 664 -6.15 -69.06 20.67
CA VAL A 664 -5.97 -68.47 21.99
C VAL A 664 -4.77 -69.10 22.68
N THR A 665 -3.94 -68.36 23.39
CA THR A 665 -3.34 -68.75 24.62
C THR A 665 -3.00 -67.57 25.50
N ASP A 666 -3.66 -67.59 26.68
CA ASP A 666 -3.38 -66.86 27.91
C ASP A 666 -1.93 -66.99 28.38
N THR A 667 -1.37 -65.97 28.92
CA THR A 667 -0.81 -66.03 30.32
C THR A 667 -0.44 -64.63 30.79
N ALA A 668 -1.06 -64.29 31.91
CA ALA A 668 -0.75 -63.17 32.80
C ALA A 668 0.60 -63.35 33.50
N THR A 669 1.27 -62.28 33.82
CA THR A 669 1.83 -61.98 35.14
C THR A 669 2.45 -60.57 35.19
N GLU A 670 1.91 -59.70 36.05
CA GLU A 670 2.57 -58.66 36.80
C GLU A 670 3.17 -59.27 38.09
N PRO A 671 3.87 -58.55 39.03
CA PRO A 671 4.60 -57.25 38.97
C PRO A 671 6.00 -57.36 39.66
N GLU A 672 6.68 -56.25 39.84
CA GLU A 672 7.39 -55.78 41.07
C GLU A 672 8.58 -54.85 40.76
N THR A 673 8.48 -53.63 41.18
CA THR A 673 9.09 -52.87 42.27
C THR A 673 10.61 -52.61 42.26
N ALA A 674 10.90 -51.28 42.29
CA ALA A 674 11.85 -50.58 43.16
C ALA A 674 13.35 -50.71 42.93
N THR A 675 14.07 -49.64 42.71
CA THR A 675 14.77 -48.85 43.74
C THR A 675 15.79 -47.90 43.15
N LYS A 676 15.73 -46.65 43.62
CA LYS A 676 16.81 -45.67 43.61
C LYS A 676 17.87 -46.10 44.66
N PRO A 677 19.19 -45.70 44.56
CA PRO A 677 19.56 -44.42 45.12
C PRO A 677 20.74 -43.69 44.46
N ALA A 678 20.75 -42.43 44.83
CA ALA A 678 21.74 -41.36 44.79
C ALA A 678 23.21 -41.70 45.12
N THR A 679 24.11 -40.84 44.57
CA THR A 679 25.11 -40.09 45.35
C THR A 679 25.88 -39.10 44.47
N GLU A 680 25.86 -37.82 44.85
CA GLU A 680 26.95 -36.88 44.66
C GLU A 680 28.15 -37.26 45.54
N PRO A 681 29.40 -36.69 45.38
CA PRO A 681 29.65 -35.30 45.78
C PRO A 681 30.73 -34.49 45.03
N ALA A 682 30.60 -33.20 45.22
CA ALA A 682 31.44 -32.04 45.15
C ALA A 682 32.98 -32.18 45.27
N SER A 683 33.69 -31.20 44.61
CA SER A 683 34.73 -30.36 45.26
C SER A 683 35.24 -29.24 44.33
N GLU A 684 35.00 -28.00 44.74
CA GLU A 684 35.95 -26.87 44.52
C GLU A 684 37.16 -27.04 45.49
N PRO A 685 38.26 -26.17 45.49
CA PRO A 685 38.37 -24.80 45.07
C PRO A 685 39.82 -24.38 44.62
N GLY A 686 39.98 -23.07 44.33
CA GLY A 686 41.24 -22.37 44.61
C GLY A 686 41.83 -21.53 43.49
N THR A 687 41.71 -20.30 43.64
CA THR A 687 42.51 -19.11 44.09
C THR A 687 43.27 -18.39 42.98
N SER A 688 42.85 -17.14 42.71
CA SER A 688 43.53 -15.87 43.07
C SER A 688 44.92 -15.58 42.51
N ALA A 689 45.02 -14.46 41.72
CA ALA A 689 46.02 -13.38 41.90
C ALA A 689 45.86 -12.31 40.84
N SER A 690 45.43 -11.16 41.19
CA SER A 690 45.89 -9.76 41.26
C SER A 690 46.97 -9.27 40.26
N VAL A 691 46.60 -8.22 39.55
CA VAL A 691 47.15 -6.91 39.13
C VAL A 691 48.67 -6.68 39.25
N PRO A 692 49.36 -5.90 38.35
CA PRO A 692 49.23 -4.44 38.40
C PRO A 692 49.26 -3.65 37.07
N VAL A 693 48.79 -2.41 37.22
CA VAL A 693 48.80 -1.22 36.39
C VAL A 693 50.24 -0.75 36.09
N THR A 694 50.52 -0.24 34.89
CA THR A 694 51.37 0.97 34.64
C THR A 694 51.11 1.53 33.24
N ASP A 695 50.63 2.72 33.20
CA ASP A 695 51.02 4.01 32.63
C ASP A 695 51.52 4.16 31.18
N SER A 696 50.84 5.09 30.53
CA SER A 696 51.26 6.20 29.64
C SER A 696 52.17 5.94 28.43
N ALA A 697 51.64 6.24 27.25
CA ALA A 697 52.30 7.07 26.26
C ALA A 697 51.35 7.67 25.23
N THR A 698 51.46 8.95 25.11
CA THR A 698 50.93 9.99 24.21
C THR A 698 50.91 9.66 22.71
N VAL A 699 49.79 10.02 22.09
CA VAL A 699 49.37 10.65 20.81
C VAL A 699 50.41 10.76 19.65
N PRO A 700 50.02 10.61 18.35
CA PRO A 700 49.32 11.72 17.70
C PRO A 700 48.08 11.35 16.85
N ALA A 701 47.23 12.35 16.73
CA ALA A 701 46.04 12.40 15.93
C ALA A 701 46.31 12.25 14.43
N THR A 702 45.59 11.32 13.79
CA THR A 702 45.33 11.42 12.37
C THR A 702 43.84 11.43 12.18
N THR A 703 43.38 12.54 11.64
CA THR A 703 42.00 12.77 11.16
C THR A 703 41.62 11.73 10.11
N ALA A 704 40.73 10.82 10.46
CA ALA A 704 40.01 10.04 9.50
C ALA A 704 38.57 10.56 9.49
N THR A 705 38.22 11.28 8.45
CA THR A 705 36.84 11.63 8.09
C THR A 705 36.07 10.35 7.77
N ALA A 706 35.22 9.94 8.65
CA ALA A 706 34.23 8.93 8.38
C ALA A 706 33.00 9.61 7.78
N ASP A 707 32.89 9.64 6.45
CA ASP A 707 31.70 9.94 5.74
C ASP A 707 30.74 8.73 5.83
N GLY A 708 29.78 8.84 6.72
CA GLY A 708 28.61 7.96 6.82
C GLY A 708 27.34 8.72 6.48
N GLY A 709 27.17 9.08 5.20
CA GLY A 709 25.96 9.78 4.74
C GLY A 709 24.81 8.83 4.46
N GLY A 710 23.80 8.82 5.33
CA GLY A 710 22.49 8.26 4.98
C GLY A 710 21.72 9.24 4.11
N CYS A 711 20.87 8.74 3.20
CA CYS A 711 20.10 9.49 2.20
C CYS A 711 19.15 10.60 2.73
N ALA A 712 19.06 10.83 4.02
CA ALA A 712 18.16 11.82 4.61
C ALA A 712 18.59 13.29 4.45
N SER A 713 19.77 13.58 3.90
CA SER A 713 20.35 14.95 3.95
C SER A 713 20.28 15.78 2.65
N VAL A 714 19.60 15.34 1.60
CA VAL A 714 19.67 16.02 0.29
C VAL A 714 18.38 16.72 -0.15
N LEU A 715 17.29 16.67 0.60
CA LEU A 715 16.02 17.34 0.24
C LEU A 715 15.84 18.76 0.80
N THR A 716 16.86 19.38 1.41
CA THR A 716 16.76 20.74 1.97
C THR A 716 17.64 21.79 1.28
N GLY A 717 17.85 21.64 -0.01
CA GLY A 717 18.57 22.63 -0.78
C GLY A 717 17.68 23.33 -1.82
N SER A 718 17.26 24.58 -1.57
CA SER A 718 16.66 25.52 -2.52
C SER A 718 15.16 25.59 -2.67
N MET A 719 14.49 26.10 -1.66
CA MET A 719 13.30 26.94 -1.85
C MET A 719 13.39 28.20 -0.97
N ALA A 720 14.47 28.94 -1.12
CA ALA A 720 14.54 30.32 -0.60
C ALA A 720 15.43 31.12 -1.56
N GLY A 721 14.84 31.76 -2.54
CA GLY A 721 15.60 32.66 -3.40
C GLY A 721 15.04 32.94 -4.78
N ILE A 722 13.72 32.94 -4.97
CA ILE A 722 13.10 33.68 -6.07
C ILE A 722 11.92 34.43 -5.49
N SER A 723 12.24 35.51 -4.80
CA SER A 723 11.29 36.52 -4.38
C SER A 723 11.63 37.84 -5.06
N LEU A 724 10.62 38.41 -5.67
CA LEU A 724 10.50 39.86 -5.90
C LEU A 724 11.50 40.54 -6.85
N LEU A 725 11.59 40.09 -8.10
CA LEU A 725 12.06 41.03 -9.13
C LEU A 725 11.43 40.80 -10.52
N GLY A 726 10.27 40.19 -10.63
CA GLY A 726 9.56 39.90 -11.90
C GLY A 726 8.21 40.58 -12.08
N LEU A 727 7.75 41.44 -11.18
CA LEU A 727 6.40 42.01 -11.21
C LEU A 727 6.36 43.55 -11.43
N LEU A 728 7.40 44.18 -11.98
CA LEU A 728 7.44 45.62 -12.21
C LEU A 728 7.77 46.05 -13.67
N THR A 729 7.74 45.14 -14.64
CA THR A 729 7.97 45.50 -16.05
C THR A 729 6.83 45.10 -17.01
N ALA A 730 5.68 44.67 -16.54
CA ALA A 730 4.53 44.29 -17.40
C ALA A 730 3.34 45.26 -17.36
N VAL A 731 3.44 46.44 -16.73
CA VAL A 731 2.32 47.41 -16.64
C VAL A 731 2.58 48.73 -17.42
N SER A 732 3.60 48.81 -18.27
CA SER A 732 3.91 50.07 -18.99
C SER A 732 3.83 50.01 -20.53
N VAL A 733 3.18 49.04 -21.16
CA VAL A 733 3.06 49.00 -22.64
C VAL A 733 1.61 48.86 -23.16
N CYS A 734 0.57 49.15 -22.39
CA CYS A 734 -0.82 49.09 -22.88
C CYS A 734 -1.62 50.41 -22.73
N ALA A 735 -0.97 51.59 -22.75
CA ALA A 735 -1.67 52.86 -22.65
C ALA A 735 -1.26 53.88 -23.73
N VAL A 736 -0.94 53.48 -24.97
CA VAL A 736 -0.89 54.41 -26.11
C VAL A 736 -1.33 53.68 -27.39
N ARG A 737 -2.65 53.60 -27.63
CA ARG A 737 -3.26 53.52 -28.95
C ARG A 737 -4.79 53.48 -28.85
N ARG A 738 -5.37 54.62 -28.51
CA ARG A 738 -6.74 54.99 -28.93
C ARG A 738 -6.85 56.49 -29.00
N ARG A 739 -6.47 57.04 -30.13
CA ARG A 739 -7.03 58.26 -30.78
C ARG A 739 -6.59 58.29 -32.22
N ARG A 740 -7.46 57.85 -33.06
CA ARG A 740 -7.83 58.42 -34.38
C ARG A 740 -8.40 57.36 -35.32
N ALA A 741 -9.60 57.63 -35.65
CA ALA A 741 -10.55 57.22 -36.65
C ALA A 741 -11.63 56.27 -36.16
#